data_6f8b14e6fb43bba13eb0e081de53867f
#
_entry.id   6f8b14e6fb43bba13eb0e081de53867f
#
_cell.length_a   1.000
_cell.length_b   1.000
_cell.length_c   1.000
_cell.angle_alpha   90.00
_cell.angle_beta   90.00
_cell.angle_gamma   90.00
#
_symmetry.space_group_name_H-M   'P 1'
#
loop_
_entity.id
_entity.type
_entity.pdbx_description
1 polymer ?
#
loop_
_entity_poly.entity_id
_entity_poly.type
_entity_poly.pdbx_seq_one_letter_code
_entity_poly.pdbx_strand_id
1 'polypeptide(L)'
;MNKQQLASKIWESANKMRSKIEANEYKDYILGFIFYKFLSETELMRLKASDFTEDDLPQLTEDNPDIVEFVQGECGYFIAYDNLFSTWIKQGSDFEISNVRDALSAFSRNINPAHKKVFDGIFDTLQTGLSKLGTDARSQSKAARDLIYLIKDIPMDGRQDYDVLGFIYEYLISNFAANAGKKAGEFYTPSEVSQLMSEIVAWHLQGREQIKIYDPTSGSGSLLIHIGQAVARRNGNPDSIMYYAQELKENTYNLTRMNLVMRGILPDNIVARNGDTLEDDWPWFDTLENKEETYNPLFVDAVVSNPPYSQNWDSTDKEIDPRFSYGIAPKSKADYAFLLHDLYHLRADGIMTIVLPHGVLFRGGEEGQIRKNLIENRHIQAIIGLPANIFFGTGIPTIVMVLRKKRDDDRVLIVDASKHFIKDGKNNKLQASDIKRIVDVVSNNRTVPKFSRLVSIDEIRANDYNLNIPRYVDSSEDAETWDVYASMFGGIPKNEVEQFKEYWNAWPSLKAELFRDDGACYACDHDDIAAVVRNNSDVKTFVAAYEQAISDLPFDLRSRLVEHPEQVDALAQETAIGKELDAMIADTALVDPYDAYQKLDDAWNGISIDLEVLGSEGFDAVRAVDPNMVVKKKAGKDVEVQDGWIGRVLPFDLVQRELLHDDLAAIETDERRVQDIDSEIETILEGFDEDDKQNSDAINQDGEAFVAAELKKAVKAIGKNPASDFERGLVQAQKLFDEAKKLKSDIKTKRNALEDKTCDAIKTLSDDEARRLLEAKWITPLQKQLEKLPNAVIDELIGKVNELKNKYAITYADVCSQIDEAEKELAGMLGDLTGNARDLAGLEELKALLGGE
;
A
#
# COMPACT_ATOMS: atom_id res chain seq x y z
N MET A 1 -7.96 10.24 12.53
CA MET A 1 -7.85 8.77 12.81
C MET A 1 -7.12 8.13 11.65
N ASN A 2 -6.02 7.43 11.87
CA ASN A 2 -5.29 6.75 10.81
C ASN A 2 -5.96 5.42 10.40
N LYS A 3 -5.56 4.87 9.24
CA LYS A 3 -6.11 3.61 8.69
C LYS A 3 -6.06 2.45 9.69
N GLN A 4 -5.01 2.36 10.49
CA GLN A 4 -4.79 1.27 11.44
C GLN A 4 -5.72 1.36 12.66
N GLN A 5 -5.96 2.58 13.16
CA GLN A 5 -6.93 2.83 14.23
C GLN A 5 -8.35 2.58 13.76
N LEU A 6 -8.68 3.00 12.53
CA LEU A 6 -9.98 2.73 11.90
C LEU A 6 -10.20 1.22 11.73
N ALA A 7 -9.19 0.50 11.20
CA ALA A 7 -9.22 -0.95 11.06
C ALA A 7 -9.49 -1.67 12.39
N SER A 8 -8.83 -1.24 13.46
CA SER A 8 -9.02 -1.80 14.79
C SER A 8 -10.45 -1.59 15.32
N LYS A 9 -11.01 -0.39 15.18
CA LYS A 9 -12.39 -0.09 15.56
C LYS A 9 -13.42 -0.89 14.78
N ILE A 10 -13.22 -1.02 13.47
CA ILE A 10 -14.09 -1.83 12.61
C ILE A 10 -14.02 -3.30 12.99
N TRP A 11 -12.82 -3.82 13.24
CA TRP A 11 -12.62 -5.20 13.67
C TRP A 11 -13.30 -5.49 15.01
N GLU A 12 -13.24 -4.55 15.94
CA GLU A 12 -13.94 -4.65 17.23
C GLU A 12 -15.46 -4.69 17.03
N SER A 13 -16.02 -3.80 16.16
CA SER A 13 -17.45 -3.82 15.85
C SER A 13 -17.87 -5.11 15.19
N ALA A 14 -17.09 -5.60 14.26
CA ALA A 14 -17.32 -6.86 13.59
C ALA A 14 -17.32 -8.05 14.56
N ASN A 15 -16.37 -8.10 15.48
CA ASN A 15 -16.30 -9.16 16.49
C ASN A 15 -17.48 -9.14 17.48
N LYS A 16 -17.97 -7.97 17.87
CA LYS A 16 -19.16 -7.83 18.73
C LYS A 16 -20.43 -8.37 18.04
N MET A 17 -20.48 -8.29 16.70
CA MET A 17 -21.64 -8.72 15.92
C MET A 17 -21.56 -10.19 15.44
N ARG A 18 -20.36 -10.80 15.42
CA ARG A 18 -20.10 -12.18 14.93
C ARG A 18 -21.00 -13.27 15.52
N SER A 19 -21.47 -13.09 16.75
CA SER A 19 -22.34 -14.08 17.39
C SER A 19 -23.81 -13.99 16.96
N LYS A 20 -24.19 -12.99 16.16
CA LYS A 20 -25.59 -12.66 15.86
C LYS A 20 -25.91 -12.56 14.39
N ILE A 21 -24.97 -12.21 13.54
CA ILE A 21 -25.15 -11.93 12.11
C ILE A 21 -24.03 -12.63 11.33
N GLU A 22 -24.32 -13.11 10.11
CA GLU A 22 -23.30 -13.68 9.23
C GLU A 22 -22.26 -12.63 8.81
N ALA A 23 -21.01 -13.08 8.69
CA ALA A 23 -19.87 -12.20 8.44
C ALA A 23 -19.98 -11.32 7.17
N ASN A 24 -20.69 -11.80 6.17
CA ASN A 24 -20.96 -11.11 4.90
C ASN A 24 -22.07 -10.06 4.97
N GLU A 25 -22.92 -10.08 5.99
CA GLU A 25 -24.06 -9.18 6.12
C GLU A 25 -23.75 -7.95 6.99
N TYR A 26 -22.94 -8.05 8.04
CA TYR A 26 -22.79 -6.92 8.95
C TYR A 26 -21.98 -5.75 8.38
N LYS A 27 -21.21 -5.96 7.29
CA LYS A 27 -20.60 -4.84 6.54
C LYS A 27 -21.65 -3.81 6.13
N ASP A 28 -22.79 -4.27 5.64
CA ASP A 28 -23.87 -3.42 5.13
C ASP A 28 -24.50 -2.58 6.26
N TYR A 29 -24.56 -3.12 7.50
CA TYR A 29 -25.04 -2.36 8.66
C TYR A 29 -24.04 -1.30 9.10
N ILE A 30 -22.76 -1.68 9.21
CA ILE A 30 -21.72 -0.72 9.60
C ILE A 30 -21.69 0.42 8.61
N LEU A 31 -21.67 0.12 7.31
CA LEU A 31 -21.63 1.13 6.26
C LEU A 31 -22.89 2.01 6.26
N GLY A 32 -24.08 1.42 6.44
CA GLY A 32 -25.33 2.16 6.51
C GLY A 32 -25.37 3.15 7.68
N PHE A 33 -24.92 2.74 8.88
CA PHE A 33 -24.86 3.65 10.04
C PHE A 33 -23.77 4.72 9.89
N ILE A 34 -22.62 4.40 9.30
CA ILE A 34 -21.57 5.37 9.00
C ILE A 34 -22.09 6.41 8.01
N PHE A 35 -22.79 5.98 6.97
CA PHE A 35 -23.35 6.89 5.99
C PHE A 35 -24.45 7.78 6.59
N TYR A 36 -25.32 7.22 7.46
CA TYR A 36 -26.30 8.02 8.16
C TYR A 36 -25.66 9.08 9.07
N LYS A 37 -24.60 8.69 9.79
CA LYS A 37 -23.78 9.63 10.57
C LYS A 37 -23.23 10.75 9.70
N PHE A 38 -22.65 10.40 8.54
CA PHE A 38 -22.11 11.37 7.59
C PHE A 38 -23.18 12.37 7.13
N LEU A 39 -24.36 11.90 6.73
CA LEU A 39 -25.43 12.79 6.30
C LEU A 39 -25.90 13.70 7.42
N SER A 40 -26.06 13.16 8.64
CA SER A 40 -26.43 13.93 9.83
C SER A 40 -25.39 15.00 10.18
N GLU A 41 -24.11 14.70 10.11
CA GLU A 41 -23.04 15.66 10.39
C GLU A 41 -22.87 16.70 9.27
N THR A 42 -23.07 16.28 8.01
CA THR A 42 -23.05 17.20 6.86
C THR A 42 -24.18 18.23 6.96
N GLU A 43 -25.39 17.82 7.34
CA GLU A 43 -26.51 18.74 7.55
C GLU A 43 -26.18 19.75 8.67
N LEU A 44 -25.70 19.28 9.83
CA LEU A 44 -25.30 20.17 10.91
C LEU A 44 -24.17 21.13 10.52
N MET A 45 -23.22 20.68 9.71
CA MET A 45 -22.12 21.53 9.25
C MET A 45 -22.62 22.63 8.31
N ARG A 46 -23.53 22.32 7.38
CA ARG A 46 -24.13 23.31 6.47
C ARG A 46 -25.04 24.30 7.21
N LEU A 47 -25.82 23.82 8.16
CA LEU A 47 -26.62 24.69 9.01
C LEU A 47 -25.75 25.66 9.83
N LYS A 48 -24.66 25.18 10.40
CA LYS A 48 -23.70 26.07 11.11
C LYS A 48 -23.07 27.09 10.18
N ALA A 49 -22.75 26.71 8.94
CA ALA A 49 -22.26 27.65 7.93
C ALA A 49 -23.30 28.70 7.51
N SER A 50 -24.59 28.43 7.75
CA SER A 50 -25.71 29.33 7.53
C SER A 50 -26.20 30.02 8.81
N ASP A 51 -25.28 30.21 9.80
CA ASP A 51 -25.50 30.92 11.06
C ASP A 51 -26.49 30.26 12.04
N PHE A 52 -26.88 29.00 11.85
CA PHE A 52 -27.65 28.25 12.86
C PHE A 52 -26.78 27.90 14.07
N THR A 53 -27.34 28.18 15.26
CA THR A 53 -26.70 27.87 16.54
C THR A 53 -27.21 26.54 17.11
N GLU A 54 -26.57 26.04 18.18
CA GLU A 54 -27.04 24.83 18.87
C GLU A 54 -28.44 25.00 19.49
N ASP A 55 -28.83 26.22 19.85
CA ASP A 55 -30.14 26.55 20.40
C ASP A 55 -31.26 26.51 19.34
N ASP A 56 -30.89 26.63 18.05
CA ASP A 56 -31.84 26.58 16.93
C ASP A 56 -32.11 25.15 16.45
N LEU A 57 -31.23 24.21 16.76
CA LEU A 57 -31.36 22.83 16.30
C LEU A 57 -32.66 22.13 16.68
N PRO A 58 -33.28 22.37 17.89
CA PRO A 58 -34.57 21.79 18.23
C PRO A 58 -35.73 22.23 17.34
N GLN A 59 -35.55 23.32 16.54
CA GLN A 59 -36.54 23.77 15.56
C GLN A 59 -36.54 22.96 14.23
N LEU A 60 -35.56 22.07 14.05
CA LEU A 60 -35.48 21.15 12.93
C LEU A 60 -36.56 20.07 13.05
N THR A 61 -37.75 20.38 12.64
CA THR A 61 -38.93 19.49 12.70
C THR A 61 -39.63 19.45 11.34
N GLU A 62 -40.26 18.32 11.03
CA GLU A 62 -41.09 18.18 9.81
C GLU A 62 -42.30 19.13 9.80
N ASP A 63 -42.70 19.66 10.96
CA ASP A 63 -43.80 20.61 11.11
C ASP A 63 -43.41 22.04 10.70
N ASN A 64 -42.16 22.31 10.38
CA ASN A 64 -41.66 23.59 9.90
C ASN A 64 -41.26 23.53 8.42
N PRO A 65 -42.18 23.75 7.49
CA PRO A 65 -41.96 23.62 6.04
C PRO A 65 -40.85 24.51 5.50
N ASP A 66 -40.68 25.72 6.06
CA ASP A 66 -39.70 26.70 5.59
C ASP A 66 -38.26 26.18 5.90
N ILE A 67 -38.07 25.60 7.06
CA ILE A 67 -36.78 24.97 7.44
C ILE A 67 -36.53 23.70 6.62
N VAL A 68 -37.54 22.87 6.41
CA VAL A 68 -37.44 21.66 5.60
C VAL A 68 -37.02 22.01 4.18
N GLU A 69 -37.70 23.02 3.54
CA GLU A 69 -37.37 23.44 2.18
C GLU A 69 -35.95 24.02 2.10
N PHE A 70 -35.55 24.83 3.08
CA PHE A 70 -34.21 25.38 3.16
C PHE A 70 -33.13 24.26 3.22
N VAL A 71 -33.27 23.33 4.17
CA VAL A 71 -32.31 22.24 4.36
C VAL A 71 -32.27 21.30 3.14
N GLN A 72 -33.45 20.99 2.57
CA GLN A 72 -33.55 20.23 1.33
C GLN A 72 -32.87 20.91 0.14
N GLY A 73 -32.89 22.24 0.10
CA GLY A 73 -32.16 23.02 -0.90
C GLY A 73 -30.65 22.89 -0.75
N GLU A 74 -30.17 22.95 0.49
CA GLU A 74 -28.73 22.88 0.79
C GLU A 74 -28.14 21.47 0.73
N CYS A 75 -28.88 20.45 1.26
CA CYS A 75 -28.37 19.10 1.46
C CYS A 75 -28.93 18.09 0.45
N GLY A 76 -30.07 18.37 -0.18
CA GLY A 76 -30.81 17.41 -0.98
C GLY A 76 -31.73 16.48 -0.17
N TYR A 77 -31.74 16.59 1.14
CA TYR A 77 -32.56 15.84 2.09
C TYR A 77 -32.75 16.66 3.37
N PHE A 78 -33.59 16.16 4.30
CA PHE A 78 -33.80 16.76 5.62
C PHE A 78 -33.84 15.69 6.70
N ILE A 79 -33.15 15.92 7.82
CA ILE A 79 -33.12 15.09 9.01
C ILE A 79 -33.61 15.92 10.21
N ALA A 80 -34.75 15.57 10.79
CA ALA A 80 -35.26 16.24 11.98
C ALA A 80 -34.34 16.07 13.18
N TYR A 81 -34.37 17.03 14.13
CA TYR A 81 -33.51 17.04 15.31
C TYR A 81 -33.51 15.74 16.11
N ASP A 82 -34.66 15.13 16.33
CA ASP A 82 -34.78 13.87 17.05
C ASP A 82 -34.14 12.67 16.31
N ASN A 83 -33.96 12.81 15.01
CA ASN A 83 -33.36 11.82 14.11
C ASN A 83 -31.87 12.05 13.86
N LEU A 84 -31.30 13.16 14.32
CA LEU A 84 -29.86 13.41 14.16
C LEU A 84 -29.03 12.35 14.90
N PHE A 85 -27.93 11.94 14.29
CA PHE A 85 -27.02 10.96 14.89
C PHE A 85 -26.48 11.45 16.25
N SER A 86 -26.18 12.73 16.38
CA SER A 86 -25.78 13.38 17.64
C SER A 86 -26.86 13.31 18.72
N THR A 87 -28.13 13.39 18.37
CA THR A 87 -29.26 13.25 19.29
C THR A 87 -29.38 11.81 19.76
N TRP A 88 -29.16 10.81 18.92
CA TRP A 88 -29.13 9.40 19.35
C TRP A 88 -28.05 9.14 20.38
N ILE A 89 -26.88 9.75 20.25
CA ILE A 89 -25.79 9.64 21.24
C ILE A 89 -26.22 10.28 22.57
N LYS A 90 -26.88 11.45 22.52
CA LYS A 90 -27.36 12.16 23.72
C LYS A 90 -28.44 11.37 24.49
N GLN A 91 -29.29 10.60 23.79
CA GLN A 91 -30.31 9.74 24.39
C GLN A 91 -29.73 8.61 25.26
N GLY A 92 -28.52 8.16 24.95
CA GLY A 92 -27.80 7.16 25.77
C GLY A 92 -28.59 5.88 26.01
N SER A 93 -29.02 5.62 27.25
CA SER A 93 -29.80 4.43 27.64
C SER A 93 -31.23 4.41 27.10
N ASP A 94 -31.78 5.57 26.77
CA ASP A 94 -33.17 5.74 26.32
C ASP A 94 -33.32 5.53 24.79
N PHE A 95 -32.19 5.42 24.09
CA PHE A 95 -32.19 5.10 22.66
C PHE A 95 -32.75 3.70 22.38
N GLU A 96 -33.70 3.64 21.47
CA GLU A 96 -34.34 2.41 21.01
C GLU A 96 -34.18 2.20 19.50
N ILE A 97 -34.28 0.95 19.04
CA ILE A 97 -34.20 0.59 17.62
C ILE A 97 -35.34 1.24 16.79
N SER A 98 -36.46 1.59 17.41
CA SER A 98 -37.53 2.38 16.79
C SER A 98 -37.05 3.73 16.30
N ASN A 99 -36.17 4.42 17.04
CA ASN A 99 -35.59 5.69 16.62
C ASN A 99 -34.89 5.58 15.26
N VAL A 100 -34.16 4.47 15.02
CA VAL A 100 -33.53 4.24 13.73
C VAL A 100 -34.54 3.99 12.62
N ARG A 101 -35.56 3.14 12.88
CA ARG A 101 -36.61 2.85 11.89
C ARG A 101 -37.38 4.10 11.49
N ASP A 102 -37.75 4.90 12.46
CA ASP A 102 -38.52 6.13 12.25
C ASP A 102 -37.67 7.16 11.49
N ALA A 103 -36.41 7.29 11.86
CA ALA A 103 -35.44 8.17 11.18
C ALA A 103 -35.20 7.79 9.73
N LEU A 104 -34.99 6.50 9.41
CA LEU A 104 -34.82 6.05 8.02
C LEU A 104 -36.10 6.24 7.20
N SER A 105 -37.26 6.01 7.79
CA SER A 105 -38.55 6.27 7.15
C SER A 105 -38.80 7.75 6.93
N ALA A 106 -38.45 8.60 7.90
CA ALA A 106 -38.53 10.05 7.78
C ALA A 106 -37.57 10.57 6.69
N PHE A 107 -36.35 10.06 6.66
CA PHE A 107 -35.37 10.42 5.63
C PHE A 107 -35.93 10.18 4.23
N SER A 108 -36.50 9.00 3.97
CA SER A 108 -37.05 8.66 2.64
C SER A 108 -38.18 9.59 2.23
N ARG A 109 -39.01 10.11 3.17
CA ARG A 109 -40.05 11.08 2.88
C ARG A 109 -39.52 12.47 2.61
N ASN A 110 -38.39 12.81 3.20
CA ASN A 110 -37.83 14.16 3.21
C ASN A 110 -36.68 14.34 2.22
N ILE A 111 -36.58 13.48 1.20
CA ILE A 111 -35.62 13.66 0.09
C ILE A 111 -36.17 14.73 -0.86
N ASN A 112 -35.31 15.67 -1.25
CA ASN A 112 -35.63 16.62 -2.29
C ASN A 112 -35.98 15.88 -3.59
N PRO A 113 -37.13 16.19 -4.25
CA PRO A 113 -37.53 15.51 -5.49
C PRO A 113 -36.47 15.53 -6.59
N ALA A 114 -35.66 16.59 -6.70
CA ALA A 114 -34.57 16.67 -7.67
C ALA A 114 -33.45 15.64 -7.41
N HIS A 115 -33.22 15.27 -6.16
CA HIS A 115 -32.13 14.37 -5.73
C HIS A 115 -32.58 12.94 -5.41
N LYS A 116 -33.85 12.58 -5.72
CA LYS A 116 -34.35 11.22 -5.51
C LYS A 116 -33.47 10.17 -6.17
N LYS A 117 -32.93 10.42 -7.36
CA LYS A 117 -32.04 9.49 -8.06
C LYS A 117 -30.81 9.06 -7.23
N VAL A 118 -30.36 9.92 -6.31
CA VAL A 118 -29.18 9.67 -5.48
C VAL A 118 -29.55 9.05 -4.14
N PHE A 119 -30.63 9.51 -3.50
CA PHE A 119 -30.93 9.15 -2.11
C PHE A 119 -32.07 8.15 -1.93
N ASP A 120 -32.98 7.99 -2.91
CA ASP A 120 -34.14 7.10 -2.77
C ASP A 120 -33.68 5.64 -2.63
N GLY A 121 -34.26 4.93 -1.64
CA GLY A 121 -33.92 3.55 -1.32
C GLY A 121 -32.49 3.30 -0.84
N ILE A 122 -31.69 4.34 -0.57
CA ILE A 122 -30.27 4.18 -0.21
C ILE A 122 -30.06 3.42 1.12
N PHE A 123 -31.06 3.49 2.02
CA PHE A 123 -31.05 2.80 3.30
C PHE A 123 -31.90 1.51 3.33
N ASP A 124 -32.47 1.04 2.22
CA ASP A 124 -33.37 -0.11 2.19
C ASP A 124 -32.70 -1.39 2.75
N THR A 125 -31.42 -1.60 2.42
CA THR A 125 -30.64 -2.71 2.95
C THR A 125 -30.49 -2.61 4.47
N LEU A 126 -30.22 -1.44 5.02
CA LEU A 126 -30.13 -1.21 6.45
C LEU A 126 -31.49 -1.41 7.11
N GLN A 127 -32.54 -0.81 6.57
CA GLN A 127 -33.90 -0.84 7.13
C GLN A 127 -34.46 -2.25 7.22
N THR A 128 -34.34 -3.03 6.16
CA THR A 128 -34.77 -4.44 6.12
C THR A 128 -33.94 -5.32 7.05
N GLY A 129 -32.67 -4.99 7.20
CA GLY A 129 -31.73 -5.74 8.02
C GLY A 129 -31.82 -5.48 9.52
N LEU A 130 -32.42 -4.39 9.99
CA LEU A 130 -32.49 -4.06 11.44
C LEU A 130 -33.10 -5.19 12.29
N SER A 131 -34.01 -5.97 11.74
CA SER A 131 -34.60 -7.12 12.41
C SER A 131 -33.62 -8.25 12.74
N LYS A 132 -32.49 -8.33 12.02
CA LYS A 132 -31.46 -9.35 12.23
C LYS A 132 -30.46 -8.99 13.34
N LEU A 133 -30.48 -7.75 13.84
CA LEU A 133 -29.59 -7.30 14.93
C LEU A 133 -29.89 -7.99 16.27
N GLY A 134 -31.04 -8.63 16.43
CA GLY A 134 -31.41 -9.37 17.63
C GLY A 134 -32.79 -10.01 17.54
N THR A 135 -33.09 -10.93 18.47
CA THR A 135 -34.34 -11.69 18.50
C THR A 135 -35.54 -10.90 19.01
N ASP A 136 -35.28 -9.77 19.67
CA ASP A 136 -36.30 -8.88 20.26
C ASP A 136 -35.83 -7.40 20.21
N ALA A 137 -36.76 -6.50 20.42
CA ALA A 137 -36.50 -5.05 20.35
C ALA A 137 -35.38 -4.59 21.31
N ARG A 138 -35.27 -5.18 22.50
CA ARG A 138 -34.25 -4.83 23.49
C ARG A 138 -32.85 -5.25 23.03
N SER A 139 -32.73 -6.45 22.47
CA SER A 139 -31.45 -6.94 21.92
C SER A 139 -31.04 -6.20 20.66
N GLN A 140 -32.02 -5.80 19.81
CA GLN A 140 -31.78 -4.96 18.63
C GLN A 140 -31.32 -3.56 19.04
N SER A 141 -32.00 -2.92 20.01
CA SER A 141 -31.60 -1.61 20.53
C SER A 141 -30.21 -1.62 21.14
N LYS A 142 -29.86 -2.69 21.87
CA LYS A 142 -28.52 -2.85 22.43
C LYS A 142 -27.45 -2.94 21.32
N ALA A 143 -27.70 -3.79 20.31
CA ALA A 143 -26.75 -3.99 19.22
C ALA A 143 -26.55 -2.71 18.39
N ALA A 144 -27.63 -1.99 18.07
CA ALA A 144 -27.57 -0.71 17.37
C ALA A 144 -26.82 0.35 18.19
N ARG A 145 -27.10 0.44 19.48
CA ARG A 145 -26.42 1.36 20.40
C ARG A 145 -24.92 1.06 20.46
N ASP A 146 -24.55 -0.20 20.66
CA ASP A 146 -23.13 -0.61 20.71
C ASP A 146 -22.40 -0.22 19.41
N LEU A 147 -23.07 -0.36 18.26
CA LEU A 147 -22.51 0.04 16.95
C LEU A 147 -22.41 1.58 16.83
N ILE A 148 -23.45 2.33 17.19
CA ILE A 148 -23.45 3.81 17.17
C ILE A 148 -22.30 4.37 18.02
N TYR A 149 -22.12 3.84 19.24
CA TYR A 149 -21.03 4.27 20.11
C TYR A 149 -19.64 3.92 19.56
N LEU A 150 -19.52 2.89 18.75
CA LEU A 150 -18.25 2.47 18.14
C LEU A 150 -17.84 3.36 16.98
N ILE A 151 -18.84 3.79 16.20
CA ILE A 151 -18.60 4.64 15.02
C ILE A 151 -18.66 6.13 15.32
N LYS A 152 -19.12 6.54 16.52
CA LYS A 152 -19.29 7.98 16.86
C LYS A 152 -18.04 8.83 16.62
N ASP A 153 -16.85 8.26 16.88
CA ASP A 153 -15.57 8.95 16.78
C ASP A 153 -14.90 8.79 15.40
N ILE A 154 -15.54 8.10 14.44
CA ILE A 154 -15.04 8.04 13.07
C ILE A 154 -15.23 9.43 12.44
N PRO A 155 -14.15 10.11 12.00
CA PRO A 155 -14.27 11.43 11.40
C PRO A 155 -15.00 11.34 10.06
N MET A 156 -15.93 12.28 9.82
CA MET A 156 -16.76 12.36 8.61
C MET A 156 -16.62 13.71 7.89
N ASP A 157 -15.58 14.46 8.24
CA ASP A 157 -15.34 15.81 7.72
C ASP A 157 -14.69 15.84 6.33
N GLY A 158 -14.47 14.68 5.72
CA GLY A 158 -13.86 14.55 4.39
C GLY A 158 -12.37 14.89 4.34
N ARG A 159 -11.76 15.17 5.51
CA ARG A 159 -10.37 15.61 5.63
C ARG A 159 -9.37 14.46 5.71
N GLN A 160 -9.82 13.21 5.55
CA GLN A 160 -8.93 12.07 5.47
C GLN A 160 -8.41 11.91 4.05
N ASP A 161 -7.11 11.74 3.92
CA ASP A 161 -6.33 11.50 2.71
C ASP A 161 -6.67 10.14 2.01
N TYR A 162 -7.66 9.41 2.53
CA TYR A 162 -8.07 8.12 1.99
C TYR A 162 -9.58 7.96 2.03
N ASP A 163 -10.08 7.10 1.14
CA ASP A 163 -11.48 6.69 1.11
C ASP A 163 -11.85 5.89 2.37
N VAL A 164 -12.49 6.54 3.33
CA VAL A 164 -12.88 5.92 4.62
C VAL A 164 -13.82 4.75 4.39
N LEU A 165 -14.86 4.90 3.57
CA LEU A 165 -15.81 3.82 3.29
C LEU A 165 -15.19 2.73 2.42
N GLY A 166 -14.45 3.11 1.40
CA GLY A 166 -13.73 2.15 0.57
C GLY A 166 -12.74 1.35 1.41
N PHE A 167 -11.98 2.01 2.29
CA PHE A 167 -11.08 1.33 3.22
C PHE A 167 -11.83 0.39 4.17
N ILE A 168 -12.95 0.82 4.75
CA ILE A 168 -13.77 -0.03 5.61
C ILE A 168 -14.28 -1.24 4.86
N TYR A 169 -14.77 -1.05 3.65
CA TYR A 169 -15.27 -2.10 2.79
C TYR A 169 -14.15 -3.09 2.39
N GLU A 170 -13.00 -2.57 1.97
CA GLU A 170 -11.82 -3.34 1.61
C GLU A 170 -11.30 -4.16 2.81
N TYR A 171 -11.19 -3.54 3.97
CA TYR A 171 -10.79 -4.17 5.21
C TYR A 171 -11.76 -5.28 5.64
N LEU A 172 -13.06 -5.04 5.51
CA LEU A 172 -14.08 -6.04 5.81
C LEU A 172 -14.03 -7.20 4.82
N ILE A 173 -13.86 -6.94 3.52
CA ILE A 173 -13.72 -7.99 2.51
C ILE A 173 -12.44 -8.80 2.72
N SER A 174 -11.29 -8.17 2.88
CA SER A 174 -10.00 -8.87 3.03
C SER A 174 -9.99 -9.82 4.23
N ASN A 175 -10.62 -9.41 5.34
CA ASN A 175 -10.69 -10.21 6.56
C ASN A 175 -11.80 -11.26 6.58
N PHE A 176 -12.86 -11.09 5.78
CA PHE A 176 -14.03 -11.99 5.79
C PHE A 176 -14.18 -12.81 4.51
N ALA A 177 -13.62 -12.41 3.39
CA ALA A 177 -13.60 -13.22 2.16
C ALA A 177 -12.83 -14.54 2.34
N ALA A 178 -11.89 -14.60 3.26
CA ALA A 178 -11.20 -15.85 3.64
C ALA A 178 -12.15 -16.88 4.28
N ASN A 179 -13.29 -16.45 4.84
CA ASN A 179 -14.26 -17.29 5.54
C ASN A 179 -15.59 -17.48 4.79
N ALA A 180 -15.92 -16.63 3.83
CA ALA A 180 -17.06 -16.81 2.95
C ALA A 180 -16.62 -17.70 1.78
N GLY A 181 -17.02 -18.96 1.82
CA GLY A 181 -16.65 -19.96 0.80
C GLY A 181 -16.80 -19.39 -0.61
N LYS A 182 -15.76 -19.56 -1.40
CA LYS A 182 -15.55 -19.25 -2.81
C LYS A 182 -16.85 -19.13 -3.62
N LYS A 183 -17.49 -17.97 -3.64
CA LYS A 183 -18.28 -17.50 -4.77
C LYS A 183 -17.40 -16.55 -5.55
N ALA A 184 -16.72 -17.11 -6.54
CA ALA A 184 -15.96 -16.36 -7.53
C ALA A 184 -16.87 -15.32 -8.18
N GLY A 185 -16.47 -14.04 -8.15
CA GLY A 185 -17.14 -13.03 -8.94
C GLY A 185 -17.22 -11.63 -8.36
N GLU A 186 -16.95 -11.44 -7.08
CA GLU A 186 -16.87 -10.09 -6.50
C GLU A 186 -15.40 -9.76 -6.19
N PHE A 187 -14.68 -9.27 -7.19
CA PHE A 187 -13.32 -8.79 -6.98
C PHE A 187 -13.35 -7.28 -6.76
N TYR A 188 -12.99 -6.87 -5.56
CA TYR A 188 -12.66 -5.48 -5.30
C TYR A 188 -11.41 -5.11 -6.11
N THR A 189 -11.43 -3.96 -6.79
CA THR A 189 -10.25 -3.46 -7.51
C THR A 189 -9.27 -2.89 -6.50
N PRO A 190 -8.05 -3.44 -6.37
CA PRO A 190 -7.02 -2.87 -5.50
C PRO A 190 -6.80 -1.38 -5.81
N SER A 191 -6.52 -0.60 -4.77
CA SER A 191 -6.38 0.87 -4.91
C SER A 191 -5.30 1.26 -5.92
N GLU A 192 -4.18 0.54 -5.95
CA GLU A 192 -3.09 0.76 -6.89
C GLU A 192 -3.45 0.45 -8.35
N VAL A 193 -4.29 -0.56 -8.60
CA VAL A 193 -4.80 -0.85 -9.95
C VAL A 193 -5.79 0.23 -10.39
N SER A 194 -6.65 0.64 -9.47
CA SER A 194 -7.60 1.73 -9.68
C SER A 194 -6.86 3.05 -9.98
N GLN A 195 -5.81 3.35 -9.26
CA GLN A 195 -4.96 4.52 -9.47
C GLN A 195 -4.25 4.46 -10.83
N LEU A 196 -3.67 3.31 -11.18
CA LEU A 196 -3.05 3.10 -12.51
C LEU A 196 -4.02 3.41 -13.65
N MET A 197 -5.21 2.82 -13.60
CA MET A 197 -6.24 3.03 -14.62
C MET A 197 -6.66 4.50 -14.68
N SER A 198 -6.81 5.12 -13.53
CA SER A 198 -7.24 6.51 -13.37
C SER A 198 -6.22 7.50 -13.94
N GLU A 199 -4.94 7.30 -13.68
CA GLU A 199 -3.88 8.17 -14.19
C GLU A 199 -3.77 8.10 -15.73
N ILE A 200 -3.90 6.90 -16.30
CA ILE A 200 -3.91 6.71 -17.77
C ILE A 200 -5.08 7.49 -18.40
N VAL A 201 -6.27 7.39 -17.82
CA VAL A 201 -7.46 8.07 -18.31
C VAL A 201 -7.37 9.58 -18.10
N ALA A 202 -6.95 10.03 -16.93
CA ALA A 202 -6.81 11.44 -16.60
C ALA A 202 -5.79 12.14 -17.50
N TRP A 203 -4.69 11.46 -17.85
CA TRP A 203 -3.73 11.98 -18.82
C TRP A 203 -4.37 12.24 -20.19
N HIS A 204 -5.21 11.33 -20.65
CA HIS A 204 -5.91 11.47 -21.94
C HIS A 204 -6.97 12.58 -21.94
N LEU A 205 -7.64 12.80 -20.80
CA LEU A 205 -8.72 13.76 -20.66
C LEU A 205 -8.24 15.17 -20.25
N GLN A 206 -6.93 15.37 -20.14
CA GLN A 206 -6.37 16.66 -19.75
C GLN A 206 -6.83 17.79 -20.66
N GLY A 207 -7.25 18.93 -20.05
CA GLY A 207 -7.71 20.13 -20.75
C GLY A 207 -9.17 20.11 -21.22
N ARG A 208 -9.97 19.09 -20.86
CA ARG A 208 -11.41 19.08 -21.13
C ARG A 208 -12.16 19.81 -20.02
N GLU A 209 -13.16 20.62 -20.41
CA GLU A 209 -13.94 21.43 -19.45
C GLU A 209 -15.08 20.64 -18.79
N GLN A 210 -15.72 19.74 -19.52
CA GLN A 210 -16.79 18.87 -19.01
C GLN A 210 -16.49 17.44 -19.40
N ILE A 211 -16.59 16.54 -18.44
CA ILE A 211 -16.18 15.15 -18.59
C ILE A 211 -17.29 14.25 -18.09
N LYS A 212 -17.62 13.24 -18.88
CA LYS A 212 -18.53 12.15 -18.51
C LYS A 212 -17.74 10.87 -18.34
N ILE A 213 -17.85 10.23 -17.18
CA ILE A 213 -17.17 8.99 -16.84
C ILE A 213 -18.21 7.93 -16.53
N TYR A 214 -18.02 6.72 -17.02
CA TYR A 214 -18.93 5.59 -16.80
C TYR A 214 -18.20 4.37 -16.28
N ASP A 215 -18.76 3.76 -15.24
CA ASP A 215 -18.38 2.42 -14.75
C ASP A 215 -19.61 1.50 -14.83
N PRO A 216 -19.65 0.57 -15.78
CA PRO A 216 -20.77 -0.36 -15.98
C PRO A 216 -20.81 -1.49 -14.95
N THR A 217 -19.79 -1.62 -14.10
CA THR A 217 -19.64 -2.66 -13.08
C THR A 217 -19.12 -2.04 -11.77
N SER A 218 -19.78 -0.97 -11.35
CA SER A 218 -19.23 0.01 -10.43
C SER A 218 -18.83 -0.54 -9.06
N GLY A 219 -19.39 -1.64 -8.61
CA GLY A 219 -19.04 -2.25 -7.34
C GLY A 219 -19.23 -1.25 -6.18
N SER A 220 -18.14 -0.87 -5.53
CA SER A 220 -18.13 0.15 -4.49
C SER A 220 -18.05 1.59 -5.03
N GLY A 221 -17.88 1.79 -6.32
CA GLY A 221 -17.61 3.09 -6.93
C GLY A 221 -16.16 3.57 -6.84
N SER A 222 -15.26 2.71 -6.37
CA SER A 222 -13.84 3.05 -6.12
C SER A 222 -13.11 3.53 -7.37
N LEU A 223 -13.35 2.89 -8.54
CA LEU A 223 -12.79 3.33 -9.82
C LEU A 223 -13.24 4.74 -10.18
N LEU A 224 -14.53 5.04 -10.04
CA LEU A 224 -15.09 6.37 -10.32
C LEU A 224 -14.48 7.44 -9.41
N ILE A 225 -14.28 7.14 -8.14
CA ILE A 225 -13.67 8.05 -7.18
C ILE A 225 -12.23 8.38 -7.57
N HIS A 226 -11.40 7.36 -7.80
CA HIS A 226 -10.00 7.57 -8.15
C HIS A 226 -9.83 8.31 -9.49
N ILE A 227 -10.66 7.97 -10.49
CA ILE A 227 -10.60 8.66 -11.78
C ILE A 227 -11.05 10.12 -11.67
N GLY A 228 -12.09 10.38 -10.88
CA GLY A 228 -12.54 11.74 -10.60
C GLY A 228 -11.45 12.58 -9.94
N GLN A 229 -10.78 12.03 -8.95
CA GLN A 229 -9.64 12.67 -8.29
C GLN A 229 -8.46 12.92 -9.25
N ALA A 230 -8.09 11.92 -10.06
CA ALA A 230 -6.99 12.04 -11.02
C ALA A 230 -7.30 13.09 -12.12
N VAL A 231 -8.54 13.14 -12.60
CA VAL A 231 -8.99 14.12 -13.58
C VAL A 231 -9.07 15.51 -12.97
N ALA A 232 -9.62 15.64 -11.75
CA ALA A 232 -9.72 16.93 -11.06
C ALA A 232 -8.32 17.53 -10.79
N ARG A 233 -7.33 16.71 -10.38
CA ARG A 233 -5.95 17.12 -10.23
C ARG A 233 -5.36 17.78 -11.48
N ARG A 234 -5.69 17.22 -12.65
CA ARG A 234 -5.11 17.70 -13.92
C ARG A 234 -5.88 18.88 -14.52
N ASN A 235 -7.17 18.98 -14.26
CA ASN A 235 -8.07 19.97 -14.86
C ASN A 235 -8.49 21.09 -13.90
N GLY A 236 -8.22 20.94 -12.59
CA GLY A 236 -8.45 21.97 -11.56
C GLY A 236 -9.93 22.21 -11.18
N ASN A 237 -10.87 21.40 -11.68
CA ASN A 237 -12.30 21.55 -11.36
C ASN A 237 -12.99 20.19 -11.15
N PRO A 238 -13.20 19.75 -9.90
CA PRO A 238 -13.86 18.50 -9.60
C PRO A 238 -15.36 18.48 -9.98
N ASP A 239 -16.02 19.63 -9.97
CA ASP A 239 -17.46 19.74 -10.22
C ASP A 239 -17.83 19.65 -11.73
N SER A 240 -16.83 19.64 -12.60
CA SER A 240 -17.01 19.48 -14.04
C SER A 240 -17.23 18.03 -14.50
N ILE A 241 -17.22 17.07 -13.56
CA ILE A 241 -17.27 15.65 -13.87
C ILE A 241 -18.66 15.09 -13.57
N MET A 242 -19.26 14.43 -14.56
CA MET A 242 -20.49 13.65 -14.44
C MET A 242 -20.14 12.17 -14.28
N TYR A 243 -20.60 11.56 -13.22
CA TYR A 243 -20.34 10.17 -12.87
C TYR A 243 -21.54 9.29 -13.20
N TYR A 244 -21.35 8.34 -14.07
CA TYR A 244 -22.34 7.33 -14.44
C TYR A 244 -21.90 5.98 -13.87
N ALA A 245 -22.80 5.29 -13.18
CA ALA A 245 -22.55 4.01 -12.56
C ALA A 245 -23.65 3.02 -12.83
N GLN A 246 -23.31 1.77 -13.13
CA GLN A 246 -24.28 0.68 -13.17
C GLN A 246 -23.79 -0.48 -12.33
N GLU A 247 -24.68 -1.09 -11.55
CA GLU A 247 -24.38 -2.22 -10.69
C GLU A 247 -25.59 -3.15 -10.58
N LEU A 248 -25.33 -4.46 -10.72
CA LEU A 248 -26.36 -5.49 -10.70
C LEU A 248 -26.98 -5.66 -9.30
N LYS A 249 -26.15 -5.65 -8.26
CA LYS A 249 -26.58 -5.92 -6.89
C LYS A 249 -27.00 -4.63 -6.19
N GLU A 250 -28.22 -4.62 -5.68
CA GLU A 250 -28.82 -3.46 -5.02
C GLU A 250 -27.97 -2.92 -3.84
N ASN A 251 -27.48 -3.80 -2.97
CA ASN A 251 -26.66 -3.38 -1.85
C ASN A 251 -25.34 -2.74 -2.29
N THR A 252 -24.71 -3.26 -3.33
CA THR A 252 -23.48 -2.72 -3.91
C THR A 252 -23.76 -1.42 -4.70
N TYR A 253 -24.88 -1.35 -5.40
CA TYR A 253 -25.39 -0.12 -6.03
C TYR A 253 -25.59 1.01 -5.01
N ASN A 254 -26.20 0.69 -3.85
CA ASN A 254 -26.36 1.66 -2.76
C ASN A 254 -25.00 2.11 -2.23
N LEU A 255 -24.04 1.20 -2.10
CA LEU A 255 -22.67 1.50 -1.68
C LEU A 255 -21.97 2.47 -2.66
N THR A 256 -22.12 2.27 -3.98
CA THR A 256 -21.60 3.21 -4.99
C THR A 256 -22.12 4.62 -4.73
N ARG A 257 -23.44 4.78 -4.54
CA ARG A 257 -24.07 6.09 -4.28
C ARG A 257 -23.57 6.71 -2.97
N MET A 258 -23.50 5.91 -1.91
CA MET A 258 -22.98 6.35 -0.61
C MET A 258 -21.56 6.87 -0.73
N ASN A 259 -20.67 6.11 -1.39
CA ASN A 259 -19.28 6.48 -1.57
C ASN A 259 -19.10 7.77 -2.37
N LEU A 260 -19.82 7.93 -3.48
CA LEU A 260 -19.74 9.14 -4.29
C LEU A 260 -20.21 10.38 -3.49
N VAL A 261 -21.30 10.27 -2.76
CA VAL A 261 -21.82 11.36 -1.91
C VAL A 261 -20.85 11.71 -0.78
N MET A 262 -20.26 10.72 -0.12
CA MET A 262 -19.28 10.95 0.96
C MET A 262 -17.99 11.61 0.49
N ARG A 263 -17.67 11.50 -0.80
CA ARG A 263 -16.55 12.20 -1.42
C ARG A 263 -16.87 13.63 -1.84
N GLY A 264 -18.03 14.13 -1.42
CA GLY A 264 -18.45 15.50 -1.72
C GLY A 264 -18.86 15.72 -3.18
N ILE A 265 -19.05 14.65 -3.96
CA ILE A 265 -19.53 14.77 -5.32
C ILE A 265 -20.98 15.28 -5.27
N LEU A 266 -21.24 16.34 -6.02
CA LEU A 266 -22.57 16.96 -6.05
C LEU A 266 -23.62 15.93 -6.51
N PRO A 267 -24.79 15.86 -5.86
CA PRO A 267 -25.85 14.93 -6.24
C PRO A 267 -26.28 15.05 -7.72
N ASP A 268 -26.24 16.23 -8.29
CA ASP A 268 -26.54 16.46 -9.72
C ASP A 268 -25.53 15.81 -10.67
N ASN A 269 -24.31 15.57 -10.19
CA ASN A 269 -23.25 14.93 -10.96
C ASN A 269 -23.23 13.39 -10.84
N ILE A 270 -24.17 12.81 -10.08
CA ILE A 270 -24.25 11.36 -9.84
C ILE A 270 -25.47 10.80 -10.59
N VAL A 271 -25.23 9.88 -11.51
CA VAL A 271 -26.27 9.13 -12.21
C VAL A 271 -25.96 7.64 -12.06
N ALA A 272 -26.63 7.00 -11.14
CA ALA A 272 -26.44 5.57 -10.86
C ALA A 272 -27.70 4.77 -11.25
N ARG A 273 -27.49 3.53 -11.72
CA ARG A 273 -28.55 2.61 -12.10
C ARG A 273 -28.31 1.22 -11.51
N ASN A 274 -29.36 0.62 -10.95
CA ASN A 274 -29.37 -0.76 -10.57
C ASN A 274 -29.91 -1.60 -11.74
N GLY A 275 -29.10 -2.48 -12.30
CA GLY A 275 -29.48 -3.34 -13.41
C GLY A 275 -28.32 -4.14 -13.98
N ASP A 276 -28.65 -5.19 -14.74
CA ASP A 276 -27.66 -6.01 -15.43
C ASP A 276 -27.14 -5.28 -16.67
N THR A 277 -25.87 -4.99 -16.68
CA THR A 277 -25.19 -4.24 -17.73
C THR A 277 -25.30 -4.88 -19.12
N LEU A 278 -25.29 -6.20 -19.17
CA LEU A 278 -25.36 -6.92 -20.45
C LEU A 278 -26.80 -7.08 -20.96
N GLU A 279 -27.79 -7.06 -20.05
CA GLU A 279 -29.21 -7.13 -20.40
C GLU A 279 -29.86 -5.77 -20.56
N ASP A 280 -29.56 -4.85 -19.66
CA ASP A 280 -30.11 -3.49 -19.63
C ASP A 280 -29.06 -2.48 -20.09
N ASP A 281 -29.14 -2.07 -21.36
CA ASP A 281 -28.28 -1.01 -21.90
C ASP A 281 -28.56 0.33 -21.21
N TRP A 282 -27.53 1.05 -20.88
CA TRP A 282 -27.64 2.30 -20.13
C TRP A 282 -27.64 3.57 -21.00
N PRO A 283 -28.34 4.58 -20.57
CA PRO A 283 -29.79 4.63 -20.28
C PRO A 283 -30.50 4.48 -21.61
N TRP A 284 -31.15 3.40 -21.80
CA TRP A 284 -31.71 3.10 -23.11
C TRP A 284 -33.10 3.64 -23.35
N PHE A 285 -33.77 4.16 -22.33
CA PHE A 285 -35.08 4.80 -22.48
C PHE A 285 -35.36 5.73 -21.30
N ASP A 286 -36.13 6.79 -21.55
CA ASP A 286 -36.52 7.75 -20.52
C ASP A 286 -37.72 7.24 -19.70
N THR A 287 -38.60 6.45 -20.31
CA THR A 287 -39.76 5.84 -19.67
C THR A 287 -39.85 4.36 -20.02
N LEU A 288 -40.32 3.52 -19.05
CA LEU A 288 -40.57 2.10 -19.28
C LEU A 288 -41.69 1.83 -20.29
N GLU A 289 -42.59 2.80 -20.51
CA GLU A 289 -43.77 2.65 -21.37
C GLU A 289 -43.41 2.74 -22.86
N ASN A 290 -42.32 3.43 -23.20
CA ASN A 290 -41.96 3.73 -24.58
C ASN A 290 -40.46 3.48 -24.85
N LYS A 291 -39.99 2.26 -24.55
CA LYS A 291 -38.58 1.86 -24.66
C LYS A 291 -37.97 2.12 -26.04
N GLU A 292 -38.69 1.78 -27.11
CA GLU A 292 -38.19 1.88 -28.48
C GLU A 292 -38.15 3.33 -28.97
N GLU A 293 -39.11 4.15 -28.55
CA GLU A 293 -39.20 5.56 -28.96
C GLU A 293 -38.31 6.50 -28.16
N THR A 294 -37.95 6.10 -26.92
CA THR A 294 -37.16 6.92 -25.99
C THR A 294 -35.72 6.43 -25.80
N TYR A 295 -35.27 5.45 -26.61
CA TYR A 295 -33.92 4.98 -26.56
C TYR A 295 -32.91 6.07 -26.86
N ASN A 296 -32.07 6.37 -25.88
CA ASN A 296 -31.02 7.38 -25.99
C ASN A 296 -29.73 6.83 -25.35
N PRO A 297 -28.86 6.17 -26.16
CA PRO A 297 -27.65 5.54 -25.62
C PRO A 297 -26.73 6.56 -24.99
N LEU A 298 -26.16 6.18 -23.84
CA LEU A 298 -25.15 6.98 -23.14
C LEU A 298 -23.85 6.98 -23.95
N PHE A 299 -23.27 8.17 -24.20
CA PHE A 299 -21.91 8.29 -24.72
C PHE A 299 -21.07 9.15 -23.80
N VAL A 300 -19.91 8.62 -23.39
CA VAL A 300 -19.04 9.20 -22.37
C VAL A 300 -17.63 9.42 -22.88
N ASP A 301 -16.88 10.26 -22.17
CA ASP A 301 -15.50 10.59 -22.49
C ASP A 301 -14.54 9.49 -21.98
N ALA A 302 -14.92 8.81 -20.89
CA ALA A 302 -14.18 7.68 -20.37
C ALA A 302 -15.09 6.56 -19.88
N VAL A 303 -14.64 5.30 -20.09
CA VAL A 303 -15.22 4.13 -19.45
C VAL A 303 -14.11 3.43 -18.66
N VAL A 304 -14.42 3.07 -17.43
CA VAL A 304 -13.54 2.28 -16.58
C VAL A 304 -14.30 1.10 -16.01
N SER A 305 -13.74 -0.09 -16.06
CA SER A 305 -14.44 -1.25 -15.53
C SER A 305 -13.49 -2.35 -15.02
N ASN A 306 -13.96 -3.05 -14.01
CA ASN A 306 -13.41 -4.32 -13.55
C ASN A 306 -14.55 -5.34 -13.49
N PRO A 307 -14.97 -5.91 -14.62
CA PRO A 307 -16.09 -6.82 -14.69
C PRO A 307 -15.80 -8.15 -14.00
N PRO A 308 -16.83 -8.92 -13.61
CA PRO A 308 -16.64 -10.25 -13.06
C PRO A 308 -16.03 -11.19 -14.10
N TYR A 309 -14.90 -11.85 -13.74
CA TYR A 309 -14.12 -12.66 -14.69
C TYR A 309 -14.83 -13.96 -15.05
N SER A 310 -14.85 -14.26 -16.36
CA SER A 310 -15.38 -15.52 -16.89
C SER A 310 -16.80 -15.84 -16.40
N GLN A 311 -17.65 -14.84 -16.26
CA GLN A 311 -19.06 -15.00 -15.88
C GLN A 311 -19.86 -15.58 -17.05
N ASN A 312 -20.84 -16.43 -16.74
CA ASN A 312 -21.84 -16.83 -17.72
C ASN A 312 -22.80 -15.65 -18.00
N TRP A 313 -23.22 -15.54 -19.26
CA TRP A 313 -24.17 -14.52 -19.67
C TRP A 313 -25.13 -15.07 -20.72
N ASP A 314 -26.27 -14.39 -20.95
CA ASP A 314 -27.18 -14.76 -22.02
C ASP A 314 -26.85 -14.01 -23.33
N SER A 315 -26.35 -14.78 -24.28
CA SER A 315 -26.02 -14.26 -25.61
C SER A 315 -27.14 -14.40 -26.63
N THR A 316 -28.34 -14.81 -26.20
CA THR A 316 -29.50 -15.01 -27.08
C THR A 316 -29.97 -13.66 -27.65
N ASP A 317 -30.23 -13.62 -28.95
CA ASP A 317 -30.69 -12.45 -29.69
C ASP A 317 -29.78 -11.20 -29.63
N LYS A 318 -28.49 -11.39 -29.21
CA LYS A 318 -27.53 -10.30 -29.14
C LYS A 318 -26.86 -9.97 -30.48
N GLU A 319 -27.10 -10.75 -31.52
CA GLU A 319 -26.60 -10.48 -32.89
C GLU A 319 -27.11 -9.19 -33.49
N ILE A 320 -28.30 -8.73 -33.07
CA ILE A 320 -28.89 -7.46 -33.53
C ILE A 320 -28.55 -6.29 -32.61
N ASP A 321 -27.95 -6.52 -31.47
CA ASP A 321 -27.56 -5.50 -30.50
C ASP A 321 -26.29 -4.78 -31.01
N PRO A 322 -26.34 -3.47 -31.25
CA PRO A 322 -25.23 -2.71 -31.82
C PRO A 322 -23.98 -2.73 -30.96
N ARG A 323 -24.10 -3.00 -29.65
CA ARG A 323 -22.94 -3.15 -28.73
C ARG A 323 -22.02 -4.29 -29.16
N PHE A 324 -22.58 -5.37 -29.72
CA PHE A 324 -21.84 -6.58 -30.06
C PHE A 324 -21.49 -6.69 -31.55
N SER A 325 -21.42 -5.58 -32.27
CA SER A 325 -21.09 -5.54 -33.71
C SER A 325 -19.73 -6.14 -34.09
N TYR A 326 -18.79 -6.25 -33.13
CA TYR A 326 -17.50 -6.89 -33.33
C TYR A 326 -17.49 -8.41 -33.08
N GLY A 327 -18.61 -8.98 -32.67
CA GLY A 327 -18.81 -10.41 -32.43
C GLY A 327 -19.48 -10.70 -31.09
N ILE A 328 -19.97 -11.92 -30.95
CA ILE A 328 -20.65 -12.39 -29.75
C ILE A 328 -19.65 -13.18 -28.88
N ALA A 329 -19.50 -12.79 -27.61
CA ALA A 329 -18.66 -13.52 -26.67
C ALA A 329 -19.27 -14.89 -26.33
N PRO A 330 -18.45 -15.88 -25.93
CA PRO A 330 -18.95 -17.21 -25.52
C PRO A 330 -19.91 -17.10 -24.35
N LYS A 331 -21.01 -17.87 -24.34
CA LYS A 331 -21.99 -17.92 -23.23
C LYS A 331 -21.36 -18.15 -21.85
N SER A 332 -20.25 -18.87 -21.79
CA SER A 332 -19.57 -19.22 -20.56
C SER A 332 -18.55 -18.15 -20.10
N LYS A 333 -18.34 -17.09 -20.89
CA LYS A 333 -17.31 -16.07 -20.62
C LYS A 333 -17.72 -14.72 -21.17
N ALA A 334 -18.27 -13.89 -20.33
CA ALA A 334 -18.72 -12.54 -20.67
C ALA A 334 -17.58 -11.50 -20.81
N ASP A 335 -16.31 -11.92 -20.64
CA ASP A 335 -15.15 -10.99 -20.58
C ASP A 335 -15.18 -10.00 -21.75
N TYR A 336 -15.32 -10.49 -22.98
CA TYR A 336 -15.43 -9.62 -24.16
C TYR A 336 -16.82 -8.97 -24.35
N ALA A 337 -17.88 -9.51 -23.76
CA ALA A 337 -19.18 -8.85 -23.79
C ALA A 337 -19.15 -7.53 -23.02
N PHE A 338 -18.54 -7.51 -21.83
CA PHE A 338 -18.32 -6.28 -21.09
C PHE A 338 -17.42 -5.30 -21.84
N LEU A 339 -16.31 -5.78 -22.42
CA LEU A 339 -15.41 -4.93 -23.21
C LEU A 339 -16.14 -4.27 -24.39
N LEU A 340 -16.98 -5.01 -25.08
CA LEU A 340 -17.73 -4.49 -26.23
C LEU A 340 -18.83 -3.51 -25.80
N HIS A 341 -19.51 -3.75 -24.67
CA HIS A 341 -20.42 -2.80 -24.06
C HIS A 341 -19.70 -1.49 -23.73
N ASP A 342 -18.56 -1.56 -23.07
CA ASP A 342 -17.75 -0.39 -22.69
C ASP A 342 -17.34 0.42 -23.92
N LEU A 343 -16.82 -0.27 -24.95
CA LEU A 343 -16.38 0.35 -26.20
C LEU A 343 -17.54 1.03 -26.95
N TYR A 344 -18.74 0.44 -26.88
CA TYR A 344 -19.93 1.02 -27.52
C TYR A 344 -20.27 2.38 -26.94
N HIS A 345 -20.26 2.51 -25.62
CA HIS A 345 -20.59 3.73 -24.89
C HIS A 345 -19.51 4.81 -24.95
N LEU A 346 -18.34 4.49 -25.51
CA LEU A 346 -17.25 5.44 -25.62
C LEU A 346 -17.50 6.42 -26.79
N ARG A 347 -17.24 7.71 -26.56
CA ARG A 347 -17.17 8.72 -27.63
C ARG A 347 -16.01 8.44 -28.58
N ALA A 348 -16.04 9.00 -29.78
CA ALA A 348 -15.01 8.76 -30.80
C ALA A 348 -13.60 9.12 -30.33
N ASP A 349 -13.46 10.17 -29.55
CA ASP A 349 -12.20 10.67 -28.97
C ASP A 349 -11.99 10.25 -27.52
N GLY A 350 -12.85 9.37 -27.00
CA GLY A 350 -12.77 8.86 -25.62
C GLY A 350 -11.74 7.77 -25.43
N ILE A 351 -11.53 7.41 -24.18
CA ILE A 351 -10.63 6.36 -23.73
C ILE A 351 -11.35 5.41 -22.78
N MET A 352 -11.00 4.13 -22.83
CA MET A 352 -11.43 3.19 -21.80
C MET A 352 -10.26 2.36 -21.25
N THR A 353 -10.39 1.96 -20.01
CA THR A 353 -9.52 0.99 -19.36
C THR A 353 -10.36 -0.10 -18.71
N ILE A 354 -10.03 -1.35 -18.99
CA ILE A 354 -10.74 -2.51 -18.46
C ILE A 354 -9.77 -3.54 -17.92
N VAL A 355 -10.10 -4.09 -16.74
CA VAL A 355 -9.35 -5.22 -16.16
C VAL A 355 -9.93 -6.53 -16.67
N LEU A 356 -9.07 -7.40 -17.19
CA LEU A 356 -9.47 -8.67 -17.74
C LEU A 356 -8.52 -9.80 -17.31
N PRO A 357 -8.96 -11.07 -17.30
CA PRO A 357 -8.06 -12.19 -17.09
C PRO A 357 -7.12 -12.35 -18.29
N HIS A 358 -5.85 -12.65 -18.02
CA HIS A 358 -4.81 -12.77 -19.04
C HIS A 358 -5.18 -13.68 -20.23
N GLY A 359 -6.03 -14.69 -19.99
CA GLY A 359 -6.49 -15.63 -21.00
C GLY A 359 -7.17 -15.01 -22.22
N VAL A 360 -7.80 -13.81 -22.09
CA VAL A 360 -8.45 -13.10 -23.23
C VAL A 360 -7.47 -12.78 -24.35
N LEU A 361 -6.18 -12.70 -24.06
CA LEU A 361 -5.14 -12.36 -25.04
C LEU A 361 -4.86 -13.46 -26.06
N PHE A 362 -5.17 -14.73 -25.76
CA PHE A 362 -4.76 -15.86 -26.62
C PHE A 362 -5.81 -16.96 -26.83
N ARG A 363 -6.95 -16.93 -26.09
CA ARG A 363 -8.01 -17.90 -26.34
C ARG A 363 -8.53 -17.75 -27.76
N GLY A 364 -8.84 -18.89 -28.40
CA GLY A 364 -9.39 -18.96 -29.76
C GLY A 364 -10.91 -18.82 -29.82
N GLY A 365 -11.54 -19.31 -30.92
CA GLY A 365 -12.99 -19.28 -31.09
C GLY A 365 -13.55 -17.87 -31.20
N GLU A 366 -14.69 -17.64 -30.58
CA GLU A 366 -15.41 -16.35 -30.58
C GLU A 366 -14.55 -15.22 -29.99
N GLU A 367 -13.82 -15.50 -28.89
CA GLU A 367 -12.89 -14.51 -28.31
C GLU A 367 -11.78 -14.14 -29.29
N GLY A 368 -11.22 -15.11 -30.01
CA GLY A 368 -10.23 -14.88 -31.07
C GLY A 368 -10.75 -14.01 -32.21
N GLN A 369 -12.01 -14.23 -32.62
CA GLN A 369 -12.63 -13.43 -33.68
C GLN A 369 -12.88 -11.99 -33.25
N ILE A 370 -13.39 -11.77 -32.02
CA ILE A 370 -13.59 -10.42 -31.47
C ILE A 370 -12.26 -9.70 -31.38
N ARG A 371 -11.23 -10.37 -30.84
CA ARG A 371 -9.88 -9.79 -30.71
C ARG A 371 -9.31 -9.37 -32.06
N LYS A 372 -9.47 -10.22 -33.09
CA LYS A 372 -9.09 -9.88 -34.46
C LYS A 372 -9.81 -8.63 -34.94
N ASN A 373 -11.12 -8.55 -34.76
CA ASN A 373 -11.92 -7.41 -35.18
C ASN A 373 -11.51 -6.11 -34.47
N LEU A 374 -11.23 -6.17 -33.17
CA LEU A 374 -10.76 -5.02 -32.38
C LEU A 374 -9.39 -4.53 -32.87
N ILE A 375 -8.48 -5.42 -33.22
CA ILE A 375 -7.14 -5.10 -33.72
C ILE A 375 -7.23 -4.48 -35.11
N GLU A 376 -7.97 -5.09 -36.05
CA GLU A 376 -8.13 -4.58 -37.39
C GLU A 376 -8.81 -3.20 -37.44
N ASN A 377 -9.69 -2.92 -36.48
CA ASN A 377 -10.30 -1.59 -36.31
C ASN A 377 -9.46 -0.65 -35.43
N ARG A 378 -8.24 -1.02 -35.01
CA ARG A 378 -7.28 -0.21 -34.27
C ARG A 378 -7.79 0.28 -32.90
N HIS A 379 -8.68 -0.49 -32.25
CA HIS A 379 -9.24 -0.06 -30.96
C HIS A 379 -8.28 -0.27 -29.80
N ILE A 380 -7.44 -1.32 -29.81
CA ILE A 380 -6.54 -1.65 -28.72
C ILE A 380 -5.31 -0.74 -28.78
N GLN A 381 -5.13 0.11 -27.77
CA GLN A 381 -3.98 1.01 -27.65
C GLN A 381 -2.84 0.35 -26.88
N ALA A 382 -3.12 -0.19 -25.70
CA ALA A 382 -2.11 -0.81 -24.86
C ALA A 382 -2.67 -2.03 -24.12
N ILE A 383 -1.75 -2.95 -23.80
CA ILE A 383 -2.00 -4.11 -22.95
C ILE A 383 -0.94 -4.09 -21.85
N ILE A 384 -1.35 -4.11 -20.60
CA ILE A 384 -0.51 -4.02 -19.42
C ILE A 384 -0.68 -5.30 -18.63
N GLY A 385 0.35 -6.13 -18.55
CA GLY A 385 0.39 -7.32 -17.71
C GLY A 385 0.66 -6.94 -16.26
N LEU A 386 -0.27 -7.31 -15.37
CA LEU A 386 -0.15 -7.03 -13.94
C LEU A 386 0.52 -8.20 -13.20
N PRO A 387 1.10 -7.95 -12.00
CA PRO A 387 1.61 -9.01 -11.15
C PRO A 387 0.53 -10.04 -10.79
N ALA A 388 0.90 -11.31 -10.73
CA ALA A 388 0.02 -12.33 -10.17
C ALA A 388 -0.29 -12.02 -8.69
N ASN A 389 -1.39 -12.53 -8.16
CA ASN A 389 -1.82 -12.28 -6.77
C ASN A 389 -1.97 -10.79 -6.40
N ILE A 390 -2.21 -9.89 -7.35
CA ILE A 390 -2.51 -8.49 -7.07
C ILE A 390 -3.97 -8.32 -6.62
N PHE A 391 -4.89 -9.15 -7.11
CA PHE A 391 -6.29 -9.15 -6.70
C PHE A 391 -6.53 -10.08 -5.51
N PHE A 392 -7.31 -9.60 -4.53
CA PHE A 392 -7.67 -10.40 -3.36
C PHE A 392 -8.47 -11.64 -3.75
N GLY A 393 -8.12 -12.78 -3.19
CA GLY A 393 -8.86 -14.03 -3.35
C GLY A 393 -8.62 -14.78 -4.67
N THR A 394 -7.78 -14.29 -5.58
CA THR A 394 -7.40 -14.99 -6.80
C THR A 394 -5.91 -14.87 -7.12
N GLY A 395 -5.31 -15.99 -7.55
CA GLY A 395 -3.94 -16.00 -8.08
C GLY A 395 -3.86 -15.86 -9.60
N ILE A 396 -5.00 -15.61 -10.27
CA ILE A 396 -5.06 -15.54 -11.73
C ILE A 396 -4.33 -14.27 -12.21
N PRO A 397 -3.37 -14.39 -13.14
CA PRO A 397 -2.77 -13.21 -13.76
C PRO A 397 -3.84 -12.39 -14.51
N THR A 398 -3.81 -11.09 -14.32
CA THR A 398 -4.74 -10.14 -14.94
C THR A 398 -3.97 -9.12 -15.78
N ILE A 399 -4.71 -8.45 -16.64
CA ILE A 399 -4.21 -7.37 -17.47
C ILE A 399 -5.11 -6.14 -17.32
N VAL A 400 -4.55 -4.96 -17.57
CA VAL A 400 -5.33 -3.77 -17.92
C VAL A 400 -5.22 -3.58 -19.43
N MET A 401 -6.35 -3.53 -20.10
CA MET A 401 -6.41 -3.22 -21.52
C MET A 401 -6.90 -1.78 -21.72
N VAL A 402 -6.15 -1.01 -22.49
CA VAL A 402 -6.47 0.38 -22.84
C VAL A 402 -6.98 0.42 -24.26
N LEU A 403 -8.21 0.92 -24.46
CA LEU A 403 -8.83 1.02 -25.78
C LEU A 403 -9.29 2.45 -26.08
N ARG A 404 -9.37 2.74 -27.36
CA ARG A 404 -9.95 3.98 -27.89
C ARG A 404 -10.82 3.67 -29.10
N LYS A 405 -11.88 4.43 -29.27
CA LYS A 405 -12.80 4.22 -30.39
C LYS A 405 -12.20 4.64 -31.73
N LYS A 406 -11.37 5.69 -31.76
CA LYS A 406 -10.66 6.17 -32.93
C LYS A 406 -9.19 6.43 -32.61
N ARG A 407 -8.30 5.85 -33.45
CA ARG A 407 -6.84 6.05 -33.35
C ARG A 407 -6.25 6.18 -34.75
N ASP A 408 -5.23 7.01 -34.87
CA ASP A 408 -4.46 7.17 -36.10
C ASP A 408 -3.29 6.17 -36.14
N ASP A 409 -2.73 5.80 -34.99
CA ASP A 409 -1.66 4.80 -34.85
C ASP A 409 -2.27 3.38 -34.82
N ASP A 410 -1.73 2.47 -35.63
CA ASP A 410 -2.18 1.07 -35.73
C ASP A 410 -1.37 0.10 -34.86
N ARG A 411 -0.27 0.59 -34.26
CA ARG A 411 0.57 -0.22 -33.34
C ARG A 411 -0.11 -0.40 -31.99
N VAL A 412 0.21 -1.52 -31.33
CA VAL A 412 -0.24 -1.84 -29.97
C VAL A 412 0.94 -1.81 -29.02
N LEU A 413 0.84 -1.07 -27.94
CA LEU A 413 1.84 -1.08 -26.90
C LEU A 413 1.60 -2.26 -25.97
N ILE A 414 2.61 -3.11 -25.78
CA ILE A 414 2.57 -4.23 -24.84
C ILE A 414 3.55 -3.95 -23.72
N VAL A 415 3.04 -3.96 -22.48
CA VAL A 415 3.79 -3.69 -21.26
C VAL A 415 3.74 -4.93 -20.37
N ASP A 416 4.88 -5.39 -19.92
CA ASP A 416 5.00 -6.44 -18.91
C ASP A 416 5.43 -5.85 -17.55
N ALA A 417 4.45 -5.56 -16.71
CA ALA A 417 4.69 -5.13 -15.34
C ALA A 417 4.58 -6.29 -14.32
N SER A 418 4.56 -7.53 -14.78
CA SER A 418 4.33 -8.70 -13.93
C SER A 418 5.40 -8.91 -12.84
N LYS A 419 6.58 -8.32 -13.00
CA LYS A 419 7.70 -8.39 -12.04
C LYS A 419 7.86 -7.14 -11.17
N HIS A 420 7.09 -6.09 -11.45
CA HIS A 420 7.16 -4.81 -10.74
C HIS A 420 6.15 -4.80 -9.58
N PHE A 421 6.59 -5.21 -8.42
CA PHE A 421 5.76 -5.25 -7.21
C PHE A 421 6.59 -5.45 -5.94
N ILE A 422 6.00 -5.11 -4.82
CA ILE A 422 6.45 -5.54 -3.49
C ILE A 422 5.48 -6.56 -2.91
N LYS A 423 5.96 -7.35 -1.95
CA LYS A 423 5.13 -8.28 -1.17
C LYS A 423 4.40 -7.53 -0.06
N ASP A 424 3.08 -7.68 -0.02
CA ASP A 424 2.24 -7.27 1.11
C ASP A 424 1.49 -8.48 1.64
N GLY A 425 2.05 -9.13 2.64
CA GLY A 425 1.57 -10.40 3.16
C GLY A 425 1.53 -11.50 2.09
N LYS A 426 0.32 -11.96 1.73
CA LYS A 426 0.13 -12.98 0.69
C LYS A 426 -0.05 -12.40 -0.72
N ASN A 427 -0.25 -11.10 -0.82
CA ASN A 427 -0.54 -10.43 -2.07
C ASN A 427 0.70 -9.73 -2.63
N ASN A 428 0.62 -9.35 -3.89
CA ASN A 428 1.56 -8.46 -4.54
C ASN A 428 0.91 -7.08 -4.65
N LYS A 429 1.71 -6.03 -4.54
CA LYS A 429 1.26 -4.64 -4.58
C LYS A 429 2.16 -3.82 -5.49
N LEU A 430 1.57 -2.99 -6.38
CA LEU A 430 2.32 -1.99 -7.12
C LEU A 430 2.70 -0.83 -6.18
N GLN A 431 3.91 -0.35 -6.33
CA GLN A 431 4.37 0.88 -5.70
C GLN A 431 4.01 2.10 -6.56
N ALA A 432 4.09 3.29 -6.00
CA ALA A 432 3.83 4.53 -6.74
C ALA A 432 4.80 4.69 -7.92
N SER A 433 6.05 4.28 -7.75
CA SER A 433 7.07 4.22 -8.82
C SER A 433 6.66 3.30 -9.97
N ASP A 434 6.10 2.13 -9.66
CA ASP A 434 5.63 1.17 -10.68
C ASP A 434 4.47 1.76 -11.47
N ILE A 435 3.49 2.38 -10.78
CA ILE A 435 2.35 3.04 -11.39
C ILE A 435 2.84 4.16 -12.31
N LYS A 436 3.70 5.05 -11.81
CA LYS A 436 4.27 6.15 -12.59
C LYS A 436 4.99 5.65 -13.84
N ARG A 437 5.83 4.63 -13.71
CA ARG A 437 6.57 4.00 -14.83
C ARG A 437 5.61 3.48 -15.90
N ILE A 438 4.57 2.76 -15.52
CA ILE A 438 3.57 2.22 -16.46
C ILE A 438 2.84 3.37 -17.14
N VAL A 439 2.36 4.37 -16.37
CA VAL A 439 1.65 5.54 -16.91
C VAL A 439 2.52 6.32 -17.90
N ASP A 440 3.77 6.60 -17.58
CA ASP A 440 4.71 7.32 -18.46
C ASP A 440 4.96 6.55 -19.76
N VAL A 441 5.11 5.24 -19.69
CA VAL A 441 5.33 4.38 -20.86
C VAL A 441 4.08 4.34 -21.75
N VAL A 442 2.89 4.19 -21.15
CA VAL A 442 1.61 4.14 -21.88
C VAL A 442 1.27 5.48 -22.50
N SER A 443 1.42 6.56 -21.73
CA SER A 443 1.09 7.92 -22.17
C SER A 443 1.97 8.40 -23.33
N ASN A 444 3.24 7.97 -23.33
CA ASN A 444 4.22 8.40 -24.34
C ASN A 444 4.54 7.31 -25.39
N ASN A 445 3.83 6.18 -25.37
CA ASN A 445 4.06 5.05 -26.30
C ASN A 445 5.54 4.62 -26.36
N ARG A 446 6.20 4.48 -25.21
CA ARG A 446 7.65 4.18 -25.14
C ARG A 446 7.92 2.67 -25.23
N THR A 447 8.95 2.31 -25.99
CA THR A 447 9.57 0.98 -25.92
C THR A 447 10.70 1.03 -24.92
N VAL A 448 10.63 0.17 -23.90
CA VAL A 448 11.66 0.00 -22.86
C VAL A 448 12.10 -1.46 -22.84
N PRO A 449 13.39 -1.76 -22.94
CA PRO A 449 13.90 -3.14 -22.93
C PRO A 449 13.38 -3.91 -21.71
N LYS A 450 13.00 -5.18 -21.93
CA LYS A 450 12.47 -6.10 -20.90
C LYS A 450 11.18 -5.64 -20.19
N PHE A 451 10.61 -4.47 -20.56
CA PHE A 451 9.42 -3.90 -19.90
C PHE A 451 8.28 -3.59 -20.89
N SER A 452 8.58 -2.95 -22.02
CA SER A 452 7.52 -2.58 -22.98
C SER A 452 7.99 -2.58 -24.42
N ARG A 453 7.06 -2.86 -25.34
CA ARG A 453 7.32 -2.85 -26.77
C ARG A 453 6.12 -2.36 -27.56
N LEU A 454 6.38 -1.47 -28.51
CA LEU A 454 5.39 -1.01 -29.47
C LEU A 454 5.39 -1.96 -30.67
N VAL A 455 4.31 -2.73 -30.82
CA VAL A 455 4.20 -3.85 -31.80
C VAL A 455 3.33 -3.42 -32.97
N SER A 456 3.80 -3.69 -34.20
CA SER A 456 3.04 -3.39 -35.40
C SER A 456 1.87 -4.36 -35.62
N ILE A 457 0.82 -3.89 -36.29
CA ILE A 457 -0.34 -4.75 -36.62
C ILE A 457 0.07 -5.94 -37.50
N ASP A 458 1.07 -5.78 -38.37
CA ASP A 458 1.52 -6.86 -39.25
C ASP A 458 2.20 -7.98 -38.46
N GLU A 459 2.96 -7.65 -37.44
CA GLU A 459 3.53 -8.62 -36.51
C GLU A 459 2.44 -9.37 -35.73
N ILE A 460 1.41 -8.65 -35.28
CA ILE A 460 0.27 -9.25 -34.56
C ILE A 460 -0.50 -10.20 -35.50
N ARG A 461 -0.71 -9.82 -36.76
CA ARG A 461 -1.31 -10.70 -37.80
C ARG A 461 -0.49 -11.96 -38.01
N ALA A 462 0.84 -11.82 -38.12
CA ALA A 462 1.75 -12.94 -38.27
C ALA A 462 1.74 -13.91 -37.08
N ASN A 463 1.34 -13.44 -35.92
CA ASN A 463 1.14 -14.23 -34.71
C ASN A 463 -0.34 -14.67 -34.50
N ASP A 464 -1.15 -14.72 -35.56
CA ASP A 464 -2.56 -15.13 -35.51
C ASP A 464 -3.40 -14.33 -34.48
N TYR A 465 -3.14 -13.03 -34.36
CA TYR A 465 -3.79 -12.12 -33.41
C TYR A 465 -3.66 -12.56 -31.95
N ASN A 466 -2.66 -13.37 -31.64
CA ASN A 466 -2.31 -13.76 -30.29
C ASN A 466 -1.52 -12.63 -29.63
N LEU A 467 -2.08 -12.06 -28.55
CA LEU A 467 -1.50 -10.93 -27.83
C LEU A 467 -0.82 -11.34 -26.53
N ASN A 468 -0.48 -12.63 -26.37
CA ASN A 468 0.23 -13.10 -25.18
C ASN A 468 1.55 -12.34 -24.98
N ILE A 469 1.68 -11.66 -23.85
CA ILE A 469 2.74 -10.68 -23.55
C ILE A 469 4.15 -11.23 -23.79
N PRO A 470 4.52 -12.45 -23.29
CA PRO A 470 5.88 -12.99 -23.50
C PRO A 470 6.28 -13.22 -24.95
N ARG A 471 5.34 -13.16 -25.91
CA ARG A 471 5.67 -13.22 -27.34
C ARG A 471 6.32 -11.95 -27.86
N TYR A 472 6.10 -10.84 -27.18
CA TYR A 472 6.50 -9.50 -27.62
C TYR A 472 7.46 -8.83 -26.68
N VAL A 473 7.34 -9.09 -25.40
CA VAL A 473 8.20 -8.56 -24.34
C VAL A 473 8.79 -9.74 -23.57
N ASP A 474 10.08 -9.93 -23.70
CA ASP A 474 10.81 -10.92 -22.91
C ASP A 474 11.36 -10.24 -21.67
N SER A 475 10.62 -10.38 -20.57
CA SER A 475 10.99 -9.90 -19.24
C SER A 475 11.77 -10.93 -18.43
N SER A 476 12.10 -12.09 -19.02
CA SER A 476 12.89 -13.13 -18.36
C SER A 476 14.27 -12.61 -17.99
N GLU A 477 14.80 -13.10 -16.89
CA GLU A 477 16.21 -12.96 -16.59
C GLU A 477 17.00 -13.73 -17.64
N ASP A 478 18.17 -13.20 -18.02
CA ASP A 478 19.03 -13.92 -18.94
C ASP A 478 19.42 -15.25 -18.31
N ALA A 479 19.37 -16.32 -19.10
CA ALA A 479 19.72 -17.64 -18.60
C ALA A 479 21.16 -17.61 -18.08
N GLU A 480 21.37 -18.16 -16.89
CA GLU A 480 22.72 -18.31 -16.35
C GLU A 480 23.55 -19.15 -17.34
N THR A 481 24.59 -18.53 -17.86
CA THR A 481 25.52 -19.20 -18.79
C THR A 481 26.80 -19.52 -18.04
N TRP A 482 27.33 -20.73 -18.30
CA TRP A 482 28.62 -21.14 -17.80
C TRP A 482 29.60 -21.26 -18.95
N ASP A 483 30.69 -20.49 -18.86
CA ASP A 483 31.77 -20.63 -19.86
C ASP A 483 32.63 -21.85 -19.50
N VAL A 484 32.81 -22.74 -20.48
CA VAL A 484 33.54 -24.00 -20.27
C VAL A 484 35.01 -23.73 -19.99
N TYR A 485 35.63 -22.76 -20.72
CA TYR A 485 37.02 -22.44 -20.51
C TYR A 485 37.26 -21.86 -19.10
N ALA A 486 36.46 -20.88 -18.70
CA ALA A 486 36.55 -20.29 -17.37
C ALA A 486 36.29 -21.32 -16.26
N SER A 487 35.35 -22.25 -16.45
CA SER A 487 35.10 -23.34 -15.51
C SER A 487 36.26 -24.33 -15.39
N MET A 488 37.04 -24.52 -16.45
CA MET A 488 38.20 -25.42 -16.45
C MET A 488 39.47 -24.76 -15.89
N PHE A 489 39.73 -23.52 -16.28
CA PHE A 489 41.03 -22.87 -16.11
C PHE A 489 40.96 -21.59 -15.27
N GLY A 490 39.73 -21.12 -14.89
CA GLY A 490 39.54 -19.89 -14.15
C GLY A 490 39.46 -18.65 -15.04
N GLY A 491 39.27 -17.51 -14.37
CA GLY A 491 39.07 -16.24 -15.02
C GLY A 491 37.62 -15.92 -15.28
N ILE A 492 37.31 -14.66 -15.59
CA ILE A 492 35.94 -14.16 -15.83
C ILE A 492 35.75 -13.99 -17.35
N PRO A 493 34.73 -14.62 -17.97
CA PRO A 493 34.48 -14.49 -19.39
C PRO A 493 34.25 -13.04 -19.84
N LYS A 494 34.85 -12.63 -20.93
CA LYS A 494 34.75 -11.25 -21.43
C LYS A 494 33.32 -10.84 -21.76
N ASN A 495 32.52 -11.76 -22.32
CA ASN A 495 31.12 -11.54 -22.66
C ASN A 495 30.25 -11.32 -21.39
N GLU A 496 30.57 -11.93 -20.26
CA GLU A 496 29.82 -11.72 -19.01
C GLU A 496 30.16 -10.36 -18.41
N VAL A 497 31.40 -9.89 -18.48
CA VAL A 497 31.77 -8.53 -18.08
C VAL A 497 31.14 -7.46 -18.97
N GLU A 498 30.97 -7.74 -20.27
CA GLU A 498 30.32 -6.81 -21.22
C GLU A 498 28.81 -6.68 -20.98
N GLN A 499 28.17 -7.56 -20.21
CA GLN A 499 26.77 -7.39 -19.81
C GLN A 499 26.57 -6.13 -18.95
N PHE A 500 27.59 -5.65 -18.28
CA PHE A 500 27.56 -4.42 -17.46
C PHE A 500 27.95 -3.17 -18.24
N LYS A 501 27.75 -3.15 -19.56
CA LYS A 501 28.14 -2.05 -20.45
C LYS A 501 27.61 -0.67 -20.00
N GLU A 502 26.44 -0.63 -19.33
CA GLU A 502 25.86 0.62 -18.84
C GLU A 502 26.75 1.27 -17.77
N TYR A 503 27.30 0.47 -16.86
CA TYR A 503 28.26 0.92 -15.87
C TYR A 503 29.59 1.33 -16.52
N TRP A 504 30.09 0.57 -17.51
CA TRP A 504 31.31 0.91 -18.22
C TRP A 504 31.21 2.16 -19.08
N ASN A 505 30.00 2.48 -19.56
CA ASN A 505 29.74 3.73 -20.26
C ASN A 505 29.68 4.92 -19.30
N ALA A 506 29.14 4.75 -18.12
CA ALA A 506 29.07 5.78 -17.08
C ALA A 506 30.43 5.97 -16.38
N TRP A 507 31.20 4.89 -16.18
CA TRP A 507 32.46 4.86 -15.45
C TRP A 507 33.56 4.22 -16.31
N PRO A 508 34.08 4.90 -17.36
CA PRO A 508 34.97 4.30 -18.38
C PRO A 508 36.29 3.76 -17.82
N SER A 509 36.84 4.39 -16.77
CA SER A 509 38.09 3.95 -16.16
C SER A 509 37.95 2.71 -15.29
N LEU A 510 36.77 2.49 -14.72
CA LEU A 510 36.54 1.45 -13.71
C LEU A 510 36.75 0.03 -14.23
N LYS A 511 36.35 -0.25 -15.48
CA LYS A 511 36.54 -1.58 -16.08
C LYS A 511 37.99 -1.99 -16.11
N ALA A 512 38.89 -1.07 -16.50
CA ALA A 512 40.32 -1.32 -16.60
C ALA A 512 41.01 -1.43 -15.21
N GLU A 513 40.41 -0.80 -14.17
CA GLU A 513 40.89 -0.96 -12.79
C GLU A 513 40.51 -2.30 -12.22
N LEU A 514 39.28 -2.77 -12.49
CA LEU A 514 38.73 -4.03 -11.92
C LEU A 514 39.28 -5.28 -12.64
N PHE A 515 39.51 -5.17 -13.95
CA PHE A 515 39.77 -6.35 -14.78
C PHE A 515 41.04 -6.19 -15.59
N ARG A 516 41.96 -7.12 -15.42
CA ARG A 516 43.13 -7.29 -16.27
C ARG A 516 42.83 -8.27 -17.40
N ASP A 517 43.20 -7.92 -18.64
CA ASP A 517 43.07 -8.86 -19.78
C ASP A 517 44.03 -10.02 -19.63
N ASP A 518 43.49 -11.24 -19.61
CA ASP A 518 44.27 -12.47 -19.51
C ASP A 518 43.99 -13.41 -20.69
N GLY A 519 44.02 -12.90 -21.87
CA GLY A 519 43.80 -13.65 -23.10
C GLY A 519 42.37 -14.01 -23.40
N ALA A 520 41.94 -15.24 -23.06
CA ALA A 520 40.53 -15.67 -23.27
C ALA A 520 39.53 -15.01 -22.28
N CYS A 521 39.97 -14.77 -21.06
CA CYS A 521 39.17 -14.23 -19.97
C CYS A 521 39.76 -12.91 -19.41
N TYR A 522 39.08 -12.34 -18.45
CA TYR A 522 39.62 -11.30 -17.56
C TYR A 522 40.02 -11.92 -16.23
N ALA A 523 41.12 -11.42 -15.64
CA ALA A 523 41.47 -11.68 -14.25
C ALA A 523 41.01 -10.52 -13.36
N CYS A 524 40.47 -10.83 -12.18
CA CYS A 524 40.11 -9.88 -11.15
C CYS A 524 40.95 -10.16 -9.91
N ASP A 525 42.09 -9.47 -9.80
CA ASP A 525 43.12 -9.71 -8.79
C ASP A 525 42.86 -8.98 -7.47
N HIS A 526 41.67 -8.35 -7.30
CA HIS A 526 41.34 -7.54 -6.14
C HIS A 526 40.58 -8.36 -5.08
N ASP A 527 41.07 -8.32 -3.83
CA ASP A 527 40.37 -8.91 -2.69
C ASP A 527 39.18 -8.07 -2.23
N ASP A 528 39.31 -6.75 -2.27
CA ASP A 528 38.27 -5.80 -1.87
C ASP A 528 37.77 -4.99 -3.10
N ILE A 529 36.81 -5.58 -3.80
CA ILE A 529 36.16 -4.96 -4.96
C ILE A 529 35.45 -3.66 -4.55
N ALA A 530 34.84 -3.63 -3.35
CA ALA A 530 34.12 -2.46 -2.89
C ALA A 530 35.05 -1.25 -2.72
N ALA A 531 36.26 -1.46 -2.19
CA ALA A 531 37.24 -0.40 -2.07
C ALA A 531 37.70 0.12 -3.45
N VAL A 532 37.91 -0.75 -4.44
CA VAL A 532 38.28 -0.34 -5.80
C VAL A 532 37.19 0.51 -6.43
N VAL A 533 35.95 0.03 -6.43
CA VAL A 533 34.80 0.73 -7.04
C VAL A 533 34.58 2.08 -6.37
N ARG A 534 34.51 2.13 -5.05
CA ARG A 534 34.23 3.40 -4.30
C ARG A 534 35.37 4.42 -4.39
N ASN A 535 36.61 3.98 -4.63
CA ASN A 535 37.75 4.88 -4.79
C ASN A 535 38.01 5.35 -6.22
N ASN A 536 37.36 4.73 -7.21
CA ASN A 536 37.51 5.11 -8.60
C ASN A 536 37.10 6.58 -8.85
N SER A 537 37.80 7.28 -9.71
CA SER A 537 37.57 8.71 -9.99
C SER A 537 36.24 8.99 -10.68
N ASP A 538 35.83 8.12 -11.61
CA ASP A 538 34.58 8.30 -12.36
C ASP A 538 33.38 8.09 -11.44
N VAL A 539 33.44 7.08 -10.54
CA VAL A 539 32.44 6.81 -9.52
C VAL A 539 32.29 7.98 -8.54
N LYS A 540 33.40 8.54 -8.07
CA LYS A 540 33.37 9.74 -7.21
C LYS A 540 32.78 10.95 -7.93
N THR A 541 33.11 11.12 -9.20
CA THR A 541 32.55 12.20 -10.03
C THR A 541 31.04 12.01 -10.23
N PHE A 542 30.60 10.78 -10.45
CA PHE A 542 29.18 10.44 -10.57
C PHE A 542 28.41 10.78 -9.29
N VAL A 543 28.91 10.37 -8.11
CA VAL A 543 28.27 10.70 -6.82
C VAL A 543 28.20 12.21 -6.63
N ALA A 544 29.31 12.94 -6.85
CA ALA A 544 29.34 14.38 -6.71
C ALA A 544 28.39 15.10 -7.71
N ALA A 545 28.27 14.61 -8.93
CA ALA A 545 27.34 15.16 -9.92
C ALA A 545 25.89 14.98 -9.51
N TYR A 546 25.53 13.82 -8.96
CA TYR A 546 24.20 13.57 -8.44
C TYR A 546 23.90 14.46 -7.22
N GLU A 547 24.79 14.52 -6.23
CA GLU A 547 24.65 15.39 -5.06
C GLU A 547 24.46 16.85 -5.46
N GLN A 548 25.22 17.32 -6.46
CA GLN A 548 25.07 18.65 -7.01
C GLN A 548 23.70 18.85 -7.69
N ALA A 549 23.20 17.85 -8.40
CA ALA A 549 21.90 17.94 -9.08
C ALA A 549 20.72 18.12 -8.10
N ILE A 550 20.79 17.50 -6.93
CA ILE A 550 19.73 17.60 -5.90
C ILE A 550 20.02 18.66 -4.82
N SER A 551 21.14 19.40 -4.91
CA SER A 551 21.61 20.31 -3.83
C SER A 551 20.61 21.41 -3.49
N ASP A 552 19.86 21.91 -4.46
CA ASP A 552 18.90 23.00 -4.28
C ASP A 552 17.52 22.52 -3.81
N LEU A 553 17.25 21.21 -3.90
CA LEU A 553 15.95 20.61 -3.55
C LEU A 553 15.49 20.93 -2.12
N PRO A 554 16.34 20.85 -1.06
CA PRO A 554 15.91 21.16 0.29
C PRO A 554 15.44 22.61 0.45
N PHE A 555 16.13 23.55 -0.20
CA PHE A 555 15.75 24.96 -0.17
C PHE A 555 14.40 25.20 -0.87
N ASP A 556 14.21 24.57 -2.00
CA ASP A 556 12.98 24.65 -2.79
C ASP A 556 11.79 24.05 -2.03
N LEU A 557 11.96 22.86 -1.46
CA LEU A 557 10.94 22.22 -0.62
C LEU A 557 10.59 23.06 0.61
N ARG A 558 11.60 23.65 1.26
CA ARG A 558 11.36 24.55 2.40
C ARG A 558 10.50 25.75 2.00
N SER A 559 10.85 26.41 0.89
CA SER A 559 10.10 27.56 0.38
C SER A 559 8.64 27.23 0.08
N ARG A 560 8.37 26.05 -0.45
CA ARG A 560 7.03 25.63 -0.88
C ARG A 560 6.17 25.03 0.22
N LEU A 561 6.78 24.26 1.11
CA LEU A 561 6.03 23.45 2.07
C LEU A 561 6.07 24.00 3.50
N VAL A 562 7.14 24.71 3.88
CA VAL A 562 7.40 25.07 5.28
C VAL A 562 7.12 26.54 5.58
N GLU A 563 7.29 27.45 4.62
CA GLU A 563 7.11 28.88 4.87
C GLU A 563 5.65 29.26 5.16
N HIS A 564 4.69 28.68 4.42
CA HIS A 564 3.25 28.88 4.59
C HIS A 564 2.48 27.57 4.46
N PRO A 565 2.71 26.61 5.34
CA PRO A 565 2.16 25.25 5.20
C PRO A 565 0.63 25.20 5.23
N GLU A 566 -0.01 26.19 5.88
CA GLU A 566 -1.47 26.32 5.97
C GLU A 566 -2.13 26.75 4.64
N GLN A 567 -1.34 27.15 3.62
CA GLN A 567 -1.83 27.57 2.30
C GLN A 567 -1.45 26.60 1.19
N VAL A 568 -0.78 25.50 1.52
CA VAL A 568 -0.24 24.57 0.55
C VAL A 568 -1.35 23.64 0.05
N ASP A 569 -1.55 23.62 -1.27
CA ASP A 569 -2.29 22.52 -1.92
C ASP A 569 -1.36 21.30 -2.04
N ALA A 570 -1.51 20.35 -1.11
CA ALA A 570 -0.66 19.18 -1.02
C ALA A 570 -0.64 18.38 -2.33
N LEU A 571 -1.77 18.26 -2.99
CA LEU A 571 -1.94 17.47 -4.19
C LEU A 571 -1.26 18.09 -5.42
N ALA A 572 -1.36 19.41 -5.57
CA ALA A 572 -0.71 20.13 -6.64
C ALA A 572 0.83 20.14 -6.46
N GLN A 573 1.28 20.27 -5.20
CA GLN A 573 2.72 20.29 -4.89
C GLN A 573 3.40 18.94 -5.09
N GLU A 574 2.79 17.83 -4.70
CA GLU A 574 3.33 16.50 -4.98
C GLU A 574 3.65 16.31 -6.46
N THR A 575 2.67 16.64 -7.31
CA THR A 575 2.84 16.52 -8.77
C THR A 575 3.95 17.41 -9.31
N ALA A 576 4.06 18.64 -8.79
CA ALA A 576 5.08 19.61 -9.22
C ALA A 576 6.47 19.17 -8.78
N ILE A 577 6.64 18.81 -7.51
CA ILE A 577 7.90 18.34 -6.94
C ILE A 577 8.38 17.07 -7.63
N GLY A 578 7.48 16.11 -7.90
CA GLY A 578 7.80 14.88 -8.61
C GLY A 578 8.35 15.15 -10.03
N LYS A 579 7.76 16.09 -10.76
CA LYS A 579 8.26 16.49 -12.11
C LYS A 579 9.62 17.19 -12.04
N GLU A 580 9.84 18.01 -11.04
CA GLU A 580 11.11 18.72 -10.86
C GLU A 580 12.22 17.77 -10.42
N LEU A 581 11.93 16.84 -9.53
CA LEU A 581 12.86 15.79 -9.14
C LEU A 581 13.27 14.94 -10.36
N ASP A 582 12.31 14.54 -11.20
CA ASP A 582 12.60 13.85 -12.48
C ASP A 582 13.55 14.69 -13.37
N ALA A 583 13.30 16.00 -13.46
CA ALA A 583 14.13 16.91 -14.28
C ALA A 583 15.53 17.10 -13.70
N MET A 584 15.67 17.20 -12.36
CA MET A 584 16.97 17.35 -11.69
C MET A 584 17.90 16.17 -11.93
N ILE A 585 17.35 14.95 -11.95
CA ILE A 585 18.15 13.72 -12.07
C ILE A 585 18.16 13.14 -13.49
N ALA A 586 17.48 13.76 -14.47
CA ALA A 586 17.33 13.26 -15.83
C ALA A 586 18.67 13.00 -16.54
N ASP A 587 19.70 13.81 -16.26
CA ASP A 587 21.02 13.68 -16.84
C ASP A 587 21.98 12.81 -16.02
N THR A 588 21.52 12.27 -14.89
CA THR A 588 22.34 11.41 -14.04
C THR A 588 22.25 9.95 -14.53
N ALA A 589 23.34 9.45 -15.11
CA ALA A 589 23.40 8.07 -15.57
C ALA A 589 23.17 7.09 -14.39
N LEU A 590 22.60 5.94 -14.68
CA LEU A 590 22.42 4.79 -13.78
C LEU A 590 21.42 5.00 -12.62
N VAL A 591 21.08 6.20 -12.20
CA VAL A 591 20.04 6.42 -11.19
C VAL A 591 18.67 6.36 -11.87
N ASP A 592 17.82 5.45 -11.41
CA ASP A 592 16.46 5.35 -11.92
C ASP A 592 15.58 6.48 -11.33
N PRO A 593 14.99 7.37 -12.16
CA PRO A 593 14.09 8.42 -11.68
C PRO A 593 12.89 7.89 -10.89
N TYR A 594 12.44 6.70 -11.19
CA TYR A 594 11.31 6.09 -10.49
C TYR A 594 11.67 5.69 -9.04
N ASP A 595 12.92 5.31 -8.77
CA ASP A 595 13.38 5.07 -7.40
C ASP A 595 13.39 6.36 -6.58
N ALA A 596 13.83 7.47 -7.18
CA ALA A 596 13.76 8.78 -6.53
C ALA A 596 12.32 9.22 -6.28
N TYR A 597 11.42 9.00 -7.25
CA TYR A 597 9.99 9.26 -7.08
C TYR A 597 9.38 8.43 -5.95
N GLN A 598 9.78 7.16 -5.78
CA GLN A 598 9.31 6.34 -4.66
C GLN A 598 9.73 6.92 -3.31
N LYS A 599 10.95 7.48 -3.20
CA LYS A 599 11.37 8.13 -1.95
C LYS A 599 10.55 9.38 -1.64
N LEU A 600 10.17 10.12 -2.69
CA LEU A 600 9.26 11.25 -2.54
C LEU A 600 7.87 10.78 -2.06
N ASP A 601 7.27 9.80 -2.71
CA ASP A 601 5.95 9.25 -2.35
C ASP A 601 5.92 8.70 -0.92
N ASP A 602 6.96 7.94 -0.54
CA ASP A 602 7.10 7.41 0.83
C ASP A 602 7.11 8.52 1.88
N ALA A 603 7.79 9.63 1.61
CA ALA A 603 7.83 10.80 2.49
C ALA A 603 6.52 11.60 2.43
N TRP A 604 5.92 11.71 1.24
CA TRP A 604 4.72 12.52 0.98
C TRP A 604 3.51 12.06 1.76
N ASN A 605 3.38 10.77 1.99
CA ASN A 605 2.30 10.21 2.81
C ASN A 605 2.23 10.81 4.23
N GLY A 606 3.36 11.19 4.81
CA GLY A 606 3.39 11.87 6.11
C GLY A 606 3.22 13.38 5.99
N ILE A 607 3.77 13.98 4.94
CA ILE A 607 3.72 15.42 4.68
C ILE A 607 2.28 15.87 4.37
N SER A 608 1.58 15.14 3.50
CA SER A 608 0.21 15.47 3.08
C SER A 608 -0.76 15.51 4.26
N ILE A 609 -0.68 14.54 5.17
CA ILE A 609 -1.52 14.50 6.38
C ILE A 609 -1.29 15.75 7.24
N ASP A 610 -0.03 16.13 7.44
CA ASP A 610 0.29 17.31 8.25
C ASP A 610 -0.19 18.61 7.56
N LEU A 611 0.01 18.71 6.23
CA LEU A 611 -0.46 19.85 5.45
C LEU A 611 -1.99 20.00 5.51
N GLU A 612 -2.73 18.91 5.48
CA GLU A 612 -4.19 18.94 5.65
C GLU A 612 -4.61 19.44 7.04
N VAL A 613 -3.92 18.99 8.10
CA VAL A 613 -4.15 19.48 9.46
C VAL A 613 -3.87 20.98 9.53
N LEU A 614 -2.73 21.42 8.99
CA LEU A 614 -2.34 22.83 9.00
C LEU A 614 -3.26 23.70 8.13
N GLY A 615 -3.69 23.22 6.98
CA GLY A 615 -4.65 23.90 6.13
C GLY A 615 -6.03 24.11 6.77
N SER A 616 -6.45 23.16 7.62
CA SER A 616 -7.76 23.17 8.25
C SER A 616 -7.79 23.89 9.60
N GLU A 617 -6.74 23.77 10.40
CA GLU A 617 -6.64 24.29 11.77
C GLU A 617 -5.74 25.52 11.89
N GLY A 618 -4.99 25.86 10.82
CA GLY A 618 -4.02 26.93 10.80
C GLY A 618 -2.66 26.49 11.34
N PHE A 619 -1.65 27.37 11.17
CA PHE A 619 -0.27 27.09 11.59
C PHE A 619 -0.11 26.76 13.07
N ASP A 620 -1.00 27.29 13.95
CA ASP A 620 -0.94 27.01 15.38
C ASP A 620 -1.17 25.54 15.75
N ALA A 621 -1.71 24.72 14.86
CA ALA A 621 -1.83 23.27 15.05
C ALA A 621 -0.46 22.60 15.29
N VAL A 622 0.64 23.17 14.84
CA VAL A 622 2.00 22.69 15.13
C VAL A 622 2.30 22.69 16.64
N ARG A 623 1.68 23.60 17.41
CA ARG A 623 1.84 23.75 18.85
C ARG A 623 0.84 22.93 19.67
N ALA A 624 -0.03 22.19 19.00
CA ALA A 624 -1.04 21.38 19.65
C ALA A 624 -0.48 20.03 20.14
N VAL A 625 -0.91 19.64 21.34
CA VAL A 625 -0.57 18.38 21.98
C VAL A 625 -1.86 17.67 22.38
N ASP A 626 -2.04 16.43 21.97
CA ASP A 626 -3.24 15.64 22.21
C ASP A 626 -2.97 14.49 23.20
N PRO A 627 -3.98 14.05 23.99
CA PRO A 627 -3.84 12.86 24.82
C PRO A 627 -3.59 11.62 23.94
N ASN A 628 -2.56 10.85 24.27
CA ASN A 628 -2.33 9.56 23.60
C ASN A 628 -3.28 8.51 24.19
N MET A 629 -4.35 8.22 23.47
CA MET A 629 -5.35 7.24 23.90
C MET A 629 -4.97 5.84 23.40
N VAL A 630 -4.76 4.90 24.33
CA VAL A 630 -4.42 3.50 24.00
C VAL A 630 -5.40 2.53 24.65
N VAL A 631 -5.66 1.42 23.97
CA VAL A 631 -6.51 0.36 24.53
C VAL A 631 -5.66 -0.59 25.36
N LYS A 632 -5.93 -0.65 26.67
CA LYS A 632 -5.27 -1.60 27.59
C LYS A 632 -6.27 -2.59 28.18
N LYS A 633 -5.86 -3.86 28.31
CA LYS A 633 -6.68 -4.87 28.99
C LYS A 633 -6.69 -4.65 30.49
N LYS A 634 -7.84 -4.24 31.07
CA LYS A 634 -8.08 -4.20 32.51
C LYS A 634 -9.17 -5.23 32.89
N ALA A 635 -8.81 -6.18 33.73
CA ALA A 635 -9.71 -7.24 34.21
C ALA A 635 -10.40 -8.03 33.05
N GLY A 636 -9.66 -8.29 31.95
CA GLY A 636 -10.16 -9.03 30.80
C GLY A 636 -11.07 -8.22 29.85
N LYS A 637 -11.21 -6.91 30.10
CA LYS A 637 -11.92 -5.97 29.21
C LYS A 637 -10.93 -4.98 28.61
N ASP A 638 -11.11 -4.70 27.34
CA ASP A 638 -10.38 -3.63 26.67
C ASP A 638 -10.93 -2.29 27.14
N VAL A 639 -10.08 -1.45 27.71
CA VAL A 639 -10.41 -0.13 28.24
C VAL A 639 -9.47 0.89 27.60
N GLU A 640 -10.04 1.92 27.00
CA GLU A 640 -9.28 3.05 26.49
C GLU A 640 -8.77 3.89 27.68
N VAL A 641 -7.46 4.08 27.71
CA VAL A 641 -6.80 4.86 28.77
C VAL A 641 -5.80 5.80 28.14
N GLN A 642 -5.65 6.96 28.70
CA GLN A 642 -4.58 7.87 28.33
C GLN A 642 -3.23 7.25 28.74
N ASP A 643 -2.30 7.16 27.78
CA ASP A 643 -0.94 6.70 27.98
C ASP A 643 0.03 7.75 27.45
N GLY A 644 0.15 8.84 28.19
CA GLY A 644 0.98 9.97 27.80
C GLY A 644 0.31 10.93 26.81
N TRP A 645 1.14 11.65 26.08
CA TRP A 645 0.77 12.69 25.13
C TRP A 645 1.43 12.50 23.78
N ILE A 646 0.82 13.03 22.73
CA ILE A 646 1.37 13.09 21.38
C ILE A 646 1.24 14.50 20.82
N GLY A 647 2.20 14.94 20.05
CA GLY A 647 2.06 16.18 19.28
C GLY A 647 1.15 15.95 18.08
N ARG A 648 0.28 16.92 17.79
CA ARG A 648 -0.69 16.82 16.67
C ARG A 648 0.01 16.75 15.34
N VAL A 649 1.03 17.57 15.14
CA VAL A 649 1.85 17.63 13.94
C VAL A 649 3.29 17.17 14.24
N LEU A 650 3.89 17.62 15.33
CA LEU A 650 5.28 17.32 15.67
C LEU A 650 5.40 16.11 16.60
N PRO A 651 6.05 15.02 16.19
CA PRO A 651 6.28 13.85 17.04
C PRO A 651 7.22 14.19 18.20
N PHE A 652 6.97 13.61 19.37
CA PHE A 652 7.74 13.87 20.59
C PHE A 652 9.22 13.51 20.44
N ASP A 653 9.52 12.38 19.80
CA ASP A 653 10.90 11.93 19.58
C ASP A 653 11.71 12.94 18.74
N LEU A 654 11.09 13.59 17.78
CA LEU A 654 11.73 14.63 16.99
C LEU A 654 12.04 15.84 17.88
N VAL A 655 11.05 16.34 18.63
CA VAL A 655 11.23 17.51 19.51
C VAL A 655 12.25 17.23 20.60
N GLN A 656 12.26 16.04 21.18
CA GLN A 656 13.24 15.63 22.18
C GLN A 656 14.66 15.61 21.60
N ARG A 657 14.82 15.11 20.40
CA ARG A 657 16.10 15.01 19.72
C ARG A 657 16.66 16.36 19.31
N GLU A 658 15.78 17.29 18.84
CA GLU A 658 16.23 18.59 18.30
C GLU A 658 16.32 19.67 19.38
N LEU A 659 15.47 19.67 20.42
CA LEU A 659 15.41 20.71 21.43
C LEU A 659 15.79 20.28 22.85
N LEU A 660 15.67 18.99 23.17
CA LEU A 660 15.88 18.43 24.51
C LEU A 660 16.94 17.34 24.50
N HIS A 661 17.94 17.47 23.61
CA HIS A 661 18.95 16.45 23.38
C HIS A 661 19.77 16.07 24.61
N ASP A 662 20.03 17.02 25.52
CA ASP A 662 20.79 16.76 26.76
C ASP A 662 19.99 15.88 27.73
N ASP A 663 18.69 16.16 27.91
CA ASP A 663 17.80 15.35 28.73
C ASP A 663 17.66 13.91 28.15
N LEU A 664 17.52 13.79 26.80
CA LEU A 664 17.44 12.52 26.09
C LEU A 664 18.75 11.73 26.23
N ALA A 665 19.90 12.35 25.99
CA ALA A 665 21.22 11.74 26.10
C ALA A 665 21.52 11.23 27.53
N ALA A 666 21.02 11.93 28.56
CA ALA A 666 21.15 11.49 29.94
C ALA A 666 20.32 10.24 30.25
N ILE A 667 19.18 10.05 29.57
CA ILE A 667 18.36 8.82 29.65
C ILE A 667 19.05 7.69 28.92
N GLU A 668 19.49 7.92 27.69
CA GLU A 668 20.20 6.92 26.88
C GLU A 668 21.50 6.44 27.53
N THR A 669 22.17 7.32 28.28
CA THR A 669 23.37 6.95 29.05
C THR A 669 23.03 5.99 30.18
N ASP A 670 21.96 6.29 30.92
CA ASP A 670 21.49 5.41 32.00
C ASP A 670 20.99 4.06 31.41
N GLU A 671 20.32 4.08 30.26
CA GLU A 671 19.87 2.85 29.59
C GLU A 671 21.01 1.98 29.09
N ARG A 672 22.04 2.58 28.50
CA ARG A 672 23.27 1.86 28.14
C ARG A 672 23.93 1.25 29.37
N ARG A 673 24.01 2.01 30.48
CA ARG A 673 24.57 1.48 31.74
C ARG A 673 23.76 0.29 32.26
N VAL A 674 22.43 0.30 32.13
CA VAL A 674 21.59 -0.87 32.48
C VAL A 674 21.92 -2.08 31.60
N GLN A 675 22.12 -1.89 30.31
CA GLN A 675 22.51 -2.98 29.38
C GLN A 675 23.90 -3.52 29.72
N ASP A 676 24.88 -2.62 30.03
CA ASP A 676 26.20 -3.02 30.46
C ASP A 676 26.14 -3.86 31.77
N ILE A 677 25.28 -3.42 32.71
CA ILE A 677 25.06 -4.18 33.95
C ILE A 677 24.47 -5.56 33.69
N ASP A 678 23.47 -5.66 32.79
CA ASP A 678 22.86 -6.93 32.46
C ASP A 678 23.93 -7.88 31.85
N SER A 679 24.83 -7.38 30.98
CA SER A 679 25.96 -8.14 30.42
C SER A 679 27.03 -8.49 31.47
N GLU A 680 27.34 -7.58 32.42
CA GLU A 680 28.24 -7.86 33.54
C GLU A 680 27.67 -8.97 34.43
N ILE A 681 26.35 -8.97 34.67
CA ILE A 681 25.68 -10.03 35.46
C ILE A 681 25.76 -11.38 34.75
N GLU A 682 25.55 -11.42 33.43
CA GLU A 682 25.73 -12.64 32.64
C GLU A 682 27.17 -13.15 32.71
N THR A 683 28.16 -12.28 32.56
CA THR A 683 29.59 -12.62 32.67
C THR A 683 29.94 -13.19 34.02
N ILE A 684 29.41 -12.63 35.11
CA ILE A 684 29.61 -13.16 36.47
C ILE A 684 29.00 -14.55 36.58
N LEU A 685 27.81 -14.75 36.05
CA LEU A 685 27.12 -16.04 36.10
C LEU A 685 27.83 -17.11 35.27
N GLU A 686 28.31 -16.76 34.09
CA GLU A 686 29.09 -17.67 33.22
C GLU A 686 30.40 -18.06 33.86
N GLY A 687 31.03 -17.17 34.62
CA GLY A 687 32.29 -17.42 35.32
C GLY A 687 32.20 -18.36 36.53
N PHE A 688 31.01 -18.80 36.92
CA PHE A 688 30.84 -19.74 38.03
C PHE A 688 30.99 -21.21 37.57
N ASP A 689 31.56 -22.03 38.41
CA ASP A 689 31.63 -23.47 38.18
C ASP A 689 30.25 -24.12 38.29
N GLU A 690 30.01 -25.18 37.53
CA GLU A 690 28.72 -25.88 37.47
C GLU A 690 28.27 -26.42 38.86
N ASP A 691 29.23 -26.86 39.69
CA ASP A 691 28.93 -27.32 41.04
C ASP A 691 28.43 -26.17 41.93
N ASP A 692 28.98 -24.97 41.79
CA ASP A 692 28.53 -23.77 42.53
C ASP A 692 27.16 -23.29 42.06
N LYS A 693 26.89 -23.36 40.75
CA LYS A 693 25.58 -23.03 40.18
C LYS A 693 24.47 -23.94 40.69
N GLN A 694 24.71 -25.27 40.71
CA GLN A 694 23.74 -26.28 41.14
C GLN A 694 23.50 -26.30 42.66
N ASN A 695 24.45 -25.89 43.45
CA ASN A 695 24.38 -25.92 44.91
C ASN A 695 23.87 -24.59 45.50
N SER A 696 23.56 -23.60 44.70
CA SER A 696 23.16 -22.27 45.18
C SER A 696 21.72 -21.95 44.87
N ASP A 697 20.89 -21.70 45.90
CA ASP A 697 19.52 -21.19 45.73
C ASP A 697 19.48 -19.79 45.08
N ALA A 698 20.59 -19.08 44.98
CA ALA A 698 20.70 -17.78 44.35
C ALA A 698 20.69 -17.83 42.83
N ILE A 699 20.84 -19.03 42.25
CA ILE A 699 20.79 -19.27 40.81
C ILE A 699 19.63 -20.21 40.50
N ASN A 700 18.94 -20.04 39.37
CA ASN A 700 17.82 -20.88 38.96
C ASN A 700 18.32 -22.32 38.65
N GLN A 701 17.38 -23.29 38.60
CA GLN A 701 17.70 -24.71 38.38
C GLN A 701 18.41 -24.97 37.04
N ASP A 702 18.22 -24.13 36.05
CA ASP A 702 18.83 -24.23 34.73
C ASP A 702 20.24 -23.62 34.69
N GLY A 703 20.71 -22.95 35.76
CA GLY A 703 22.02 -22.31 35.82
C GLY A 703 22.16 -21.02 35.02
N GLU A 704 21.04 -20.51 34.43
CA GLU A 704 21.04 -19.45 33.42
C GLU A 704 20.65 -18.05 33.96
N ALA A 705 20.17 -17.95 35.21
CA ALA A 705 19.76 -16.68 35.78
C ALA A 705 19.86 -16.65 37.31
N PHE A 706 20.14 -15.47 37.85
CA PHE A 706 20.04 -15.25 39.30
C PHE A 706 18.57 -15.11 39.76
N VAL A 707 18.25 -15.73 40.89
CA VAL A 707 16.99 -15.56 41.61
C VAL A 707 17.12 -14.39 42.57
N ALA A 708 16.67 -13.19 42.17
CA ALA A 708 16.95 -11.95 42.89
C ALA A 708 16.60 -11.96 44.40
N ALA A 709 15.54 -12.67 44.81
CA ALA A 709 15.17 -12.78 46.22
C ALA A 709 16.15 -13.66 47.01
N GLU A 710 16.59 -14.75 46.42
CA GLU A 710 17.52 -15.69 47.04
C GLU A 710 18.97 -15.17 46.99
N LEU A 711 19.37 -14.50 45.89
CA LEU A 711 20.64 -13.78 45.79
C LEU A 711 20.79 -12.78 46.95
N LYS A 712 19.75 -11.99 47.21
CA LYS A 712 19.75 -11.01 48.30
C LYS A 712 19.87 -11.68 49.68
N LYS A 713 19.28 -12.86 49.90
CA LYS A 713 19.43 -13.64 51.14
C LYS A 713 20.83 -14.21 51.28
N ALA A 714 21.38 -14.78 50.22
CA ALA A 714 22.73 -15.32 50.17
C ALA A 714 23.78 -14.24 50.50
N VAL A 715 23.69 -13.08 49.87
CA VAL A 715 24.60 -11.96 50.13
C VAL A 715 24.48 -11.44 51.56
N LYS A 716 23.30 -11.44 52.15
CA LYS A 716 23.09 -11.06 53.57
C LYS A 716 23.75 -12.08 54.52
N ALA A 717 23.73 -13.34 54.14
CA ALA A 717 24.37 -14.40 54.92
C ALA A 717 25.92 -14.36 54.84
N ILE A 718 26.49 -14.04 53.66
CA ILE A 718 27.92 -13.86 53.43
C ILE A 718 28.51 -12.70 54.24
N GLY A 719 27.74 -11.62 54.41
CA GLY A 719 28.13 -10.46 55.19
C GLY A 719 29.24 -9.62 54.51
N LYS A 720 30.19 -9.08 55.29
CA LYS A 720 31.22 -8.13 54.82
C LYS A 720 32.48 -8.76 54.24
N ASN A 721 32.72 -10.02 54.47
CA ASN A 721 33.99 -10.71 54.13
C ASN A 721 33.66 -12.00 53.34
N PRO A 722 33.50 -11.96 52.04
CA PRO A 722 33.29 -13.14 51.21
C PRO A 722 34.54 -14.04 51.25
N ALA A 723 34.35 -15.32 51.44
CA ALA A 723 35.42 -16.30 51.62
C ALA A 723 35.90 -16.95 50.30
N SER A 724 35.08 -16.97 49.27
CA SER A 724 35.37 -17.57 47.96
C SER A 724 35.17 -16.62 46.80
N ASP A 725 35.66 -17.00 45.60
CA ASP A 725 35.41 -16.23 44.38
C ASP A 725 33.93 -16.25 44.01
N PHE A 726 33.25 -17.37 44.25
CA PHE A 726 31.82 -17.50 44.08
C PHE A 726 31.04 -16.49 44.97
N GLU A 727 31.37 -16.41 46.28
CA GLU A 727 30.73 -15.44 47.18
C GLU A 727 31.01 -13.98 46.77
N ARG A 728 32.24 -13.70 46.27
CA ARG A 728 32.56 -12.37 45.70
C ARG A 728 31.71 -12.06 44.49
N GLY A 729 31.50 -13.01 43.61
CA GLY A 729 30.63 -12.90 42.46
C GLY A 729 29.18 -12.64 42.85
N LEU A 730 28.63 -13.38 43.82
CA LEU A 730 27.26 -13.11 44.34
C LEU A 730 27.10 -11.71 44.91
N VAL A 731 28.09 -11.24 45.69
CA VAL A 731 28.07 -9.88 46.26
C VAL A 731 28.14 -8.83 45.14
N GLN A 732 28.93 -9.06 44.10
CA GLN A 732 29.06 -8.18 42.96
C GLN A 732 27.76 -8.17 42.13
N ALA A 733 27.17 -9.31 41.82
CA ALA A 733 25.91 -9.44 41.16
C ALA A 733 24.79 -8.69 41.91
N GLN A 734 24.68 -8.82 43.23
CA GLN A 734 23.70 -8.11 44.02
C GLN A 734 23.86 -6.59 43.93
N LYS A 735 25.10 -6.08 43.94
CA LYS A 735 25.36 -4.65 43.77
C LYS A 735 24.89 -4.14 42.42
N LEU A 736 25.16 -4.93 41.39
CA LEU A 736 24.74 -4.64 40.03
C LEU A 736 23.19 -4.65 39.89
N PHE A 737 22.52 -5.63 40.50
CA PHE A 737 21.05 -5.63 40.56
C PHE A 737 20.47 -4.43 41.28
N ASP A 738 21.06 -3.99 42.40
CA ASP A 738 20.61 -2.82 43.13
C ASP A 738 20.86 -1.53 42.33
N GLU A 739 22.01 -1.43 41.64
CA GLU A 739 22.32 -0.34 40.69
C GLU A 739 21.33 -0.31 39.54
N ALA A 740 21.10 -1.43 38.84
CA ALA A 740 20.15 -1.54 37.75
C ALA A 740 18.73 -1.17 38.19
N LYS A 741 18.28 -1.61 39.34
CA LYS A 741 16.97 -1.25 39.91
C LYS A 741 16.84 0.24 40.15
N LYS A 742 17.88 0.88 40.70
CA LYS A 742 17.90 2.33 40.92
C LYS A 742 17.84 3.08 39.59
N LEU A 743 18.72 2.69 38.65
CA LEU A 743 18.75 3.29 37.30
C LEU A 743 17.39 3.14 36.58
N LYS A 744 16.76 1.95 36.58
CA LYS A 744 15.42 1.75 36.00
C LYS A 744 14.36 2.66 36.63
N SER A 745 14.44 2.96 37.93
CA SER A 745 13.57 3.93 38.60
C SER A 745 13.87 5.38 38.18
N ASP A 746 15.17 5.72 38.10
CA ASP A 746 15.62 7.06 37.70
C ASP A 746 15.29 7.35 36.24
N ILE A 747 15.49 6.34 35.33
CA ILE A 747 15.06 6.39 33.91
C ILE A 747 13.57 6.68 33.81
N LYS A 748 12.72 5.97 34.54
CA LYS A 748 11.28 6.20 34.53
C LYS A 748 10.93 7.63 34.94
N THR A 749 11.58 8.15 35.99
CA THR A 749 11.35 9.51 36.47
C THR A 749 11.81 10.54 35.45
N LYS A 750 13.00 10.33 34.84
CA LYS A 750 13.53 11.20 33.79
C LYS A 750 12.66 11.16 32.53
N ARG A 751 12.14 9.99 32.12
CA ARG A 751 11.22 9.87 30.97
C ARG A 751 9.94 10.65 31.17
N ASN A 752 9.30 10.56 32.35
CA ASN A 752 8.11 11.33 32.65
C ASN A 752 8.39 12.84 32.63
N ALA A 753 9.51 13.26 33.22
CA ALA A 753 9.93 14.66 33.21
C ALA A 753 10.26 15.16 31.79
N LEU A 754 10.86 14.32 30.95
CA LEU A 754 11.12 14.63 29.54
C LEU A 754 9.81 14.77 28.76
N GLU A 755 8.82 13.91 29.01
CA GLU A 755 7.50 14.01 28.38
C GLU A 755 6.81 15.34 28.70
N ASP A 756 6.79 15.73 29.99
CA ASP A 756 6.23 17.03 30.43
C ASP A 756 6.98 18.21 29.77
N LYS A 757 8.31 18.16 29.75
CA LYS A 757 9.14 19.17 29.07
C LYS A 757 8.86 19.24 27.57
N THR A 758 8.61 18.10 26.94
CA THR A 758 8.29 18.02 25.50
C THR A 758 6.94 18.68 25.22
N CYS A 759 5.93 18.40 26.06
CA CYS A 759 4.63 19.08 25.98
C CYS A 759 4.77 20.60 26.06
N ASP A 760 5.54 21.08 27.03
CA ASP A 760 5.74 22.50 27.24
C ASP A 760 6.55 23.14 26.11
N ALA A 761 7.57 22.43 25.61
CA ALA A 761 8.38 22.88 24.47
C ALA A 761 7.49 23.05 23.23
N ILE A 762 6.66 22.05 22.89
CA ILE A 762 5.75 22.11 21.73
C ILE A 762 4.82 23.32 21.84
N LYS A 763 4.18 23.53 23.00
CA LYS A 763 3.23 24.63 23.24
C LYS A 763 3.84 26.01 23.18
N THR A 764 5.15 26.14 23.40
CA THR A 764 5.86 27.40 23.48
C THR A 764 6.79 27.68 22.29
N LEU A 765 6.74 26.84 21.24
CA LEU A 765 7.56 27.02 20.03
C LEU A 765 7.36 28.41 19.41
N SER A 766 8.45 29.07 19.06
CA SER A 766 8.41 30.19 18.14
C SER A 766 8.12 29.70 16.71
N ASP A 767 7.70 30.60 15.83
CA ASP A 767 7.44 30.27 14.42
C ASP A 767 8.67 29.70 13.73
N ASP A 768 9.85 30.27 14.03
CA ASP A 768 11.11 29.80 13.43
C ASP A 768 11.52 28.41 13.91
N GLU A 769 11.28 28.10 15.19
CA GLU A 769 11.52 26.76 15.74
C GLU A 769 10.54 25.75 15.15
N ALA A 770 9.27 26.12 15.05
CA ALA A 770 8.25 25.29 14.43
C ALA A 770 8.60 24.95 12.97
N ARG A 771 9.01 25.95 12.17
CA ARG A 771 9.43 25.72 10.79
C ARG A 771 10.69 24.85 10.69
N ARG A 772 11.68 25.05 11.58
CA ARG A 772 12.86 24.17 11.62
C ARG A 772 12.50 22.72 11.94
N LEU A 773 11.57 22.50 12.86
CA LEU A 773 11.09 21.16 13.20
C LEU A 773 10.29 20.53 12.06
N LEU A 774 9.48 21.30 11.32
CA LEU A 774 8.80 20.83 10.11
C LEU A 774 9.81 20.44 9.02
N GLU A 775 10.84 21.27 8.80
CA GLU A 775 11.94 20.95 7.89
C GLU A 775 12.67 19.64 8.30
N ALA A 776 12.98 19.50 9.58
CA ALA A 776 13.60 18.28 10.11
C ALA A 776 12.69 17.05 10.01
N LYS A 777 11.36 17.23 10.06
CA LYS A 777 10.38 16.17 9.90
C LYS A 777 10.17 15.77 8.45
N TRP A 778 10.02 16.72 7.54
CA TRP A 778 9.57 16.49 6.17
C TRP A 778 10.71 16.39 5.17
N ILE A 779 11.66 17.32 5.24
CA ILE A 779 12.68 17.51 4.19
C ILE A 779 13.93 16.69 4.47
N THR A 780 14.46 16.77 5.70
CA THR A 780 15.71 16.09 6.05
C THR A 780 15.67 14.56 5.84
N PRO A 781 14.58 13.83 6.18
CA PRO A 781 14.51 12.39 5.91
C PRO A 781 14.45 12.08 4.42
N LEU A 782 13.70 12.85 3.63
CA LEU A 782 13.62 12.69 2.18
C LEU A 782 14.99 12.92 1.53
N GLN A 783 15.67 14.02 1.87
CA GLN A 783 17.02 14.32 1.39
C GLN A 783 17.98 13.14 1.65
N LYS A 784 18.01 12.65 2.90
CA LYS A 784 18.86 11.50 3.28
C LYS A 784 18.54 10.22 2.51
N GLN A 785 17.31 10.01 2.12
CA GLN A 785 16.93 8.85 1.31
C GLN A 785 17.38 9.02 -0.14
N LEU A 786 17.23 10.22 -0.71
CA LEU A 786 17.70 10.53 -2.06
C LEU A 786 19.23 10.43 -2.16
N GLU A 787 19.96 10.94 -1.18
CA GLU A 787 21.45 10.87 -1.13
C GLU A 787 21.99 9.42 -1.12
N LYS A 788 21.17 8.43 -0.79
CA LYS A 788 21.56 7.02 -0.81
C LYS A 788 21.46 6.36 -2.20
N LEU A 789 20.71 6.93 -3.12
CA LEU A 789 20.46 6.30 -4.43
C LEU A 789 21.73 6.00 -5.24
N PRO A 790 22.71 6.90 -5.37
CA PRO A 790 23.97 6.57 -6.03
C PRO A 790 24.71 5.41 -5.38
N ASN A 791 24.67 5.31 -4.04
CA ASN A 791 25.32 4.22 -3.32
C ASN A 791 24.63 2.88 -3.59
N ALA A 792 23.32 2.85 -3.76
CA ALA A 792 22.59 1.64 -4.13
C ALA A 792 23.03 1.12 -5.51
N VAL A 793 23.22 2.00 -6.48
CA VAL A 793 23.75 1.67 -7.82
C VAL A 793 25.17 1.10 -7.74
N ILE A 794 26.02 1.72 -6.90
CA ILE A 794 27.40 1.28 -6.67
C ILE A 794 27.41 -0.12 -6.02
N ASP A 795 26.58 -0.32 -5.01
CA ASP A 795 26.49 -1.60 -4.28
C ASP A 795 25.94 -2.72 -5.18
N GLU A 796 25.04 -2.40 -6.09
CA GLU A 796 24.54 -3.35 -7.09
C GLU A 796 25.67 -3.82 -8.02
N LEU A 797 26.51 -2.93 -8.55
CA LEU A 797 27.65 -3.32 -9.35
C LEU A 797 28.66 -4.15 -8.55
N ILE A 798 28.96 -3.73 -7.30
CA ILE A 798 29.86 -4.49 -6.42
C ILE A 798 29.35 -5.91 -6.22
N GLY A 799 28.03 -6.07 -5.99
CA GLY A 799 27.38 -7.36 -5.87
C GLY A 799 27.59 -8.21 -7.13
N LYS A 800 27.25 -7.67 -8.29
CA LYS A 800 27.38 -8.35 -9.59
C LYS A 800 28.82 -8.76 -9.91
N VAL A 801 29.80 -7.91 -9.64
CA VAL A 801 31.23 -8.25 -9.86
C VAL A 801 31.70 -9.34 -8.90
N ASN A 802 31.27 -9.29 -7.64
CA ASN A 802 31.58 -10.34 -6.67
C ASN A 802 30.95 -11.68 -7.05
N GLU A 803 29.71 -11.67 -7.53
CA GLU A 803 29.03 -12.88 -8.04
C GLU A 803 29.80 -13.51 -9.20
N LEU A 804 30.22 -12.69 -10.20
CA LEU A 804 31.03 -13.19 -11.29
C LEU A 804 32.38 -13.74 -10.83
N LYS A 805 33.07 -13.08 -9.90
CA LYS A 805 34.33 -13.56 -9.35
C LYS A 805 34.15 -14.92 -8.67
N ASN A 806 33.12 -15.04 -7.84
CA ASN A 806 32.84 -16.26 -7.08
C ASN A 806 32.38 -17.41 -7.98
N LYS A 807 31.65 -17.11 -9.07
CA LYS A 807 31.13 -18.09 -10.03
C LYS A 807 32.24 -18.95 -10.65
N TYR A 808 33.39 -18.36 -10.93
CA TYR A 808 34.55 -19.04 -11.54
C TYR A 808 35.72 -19.18 -10.57
N ALA A 809 35.54 -19.01 -9.27
CA ALA A 809 36.61 -19.06 -8.26
C ALA A 809 37.17 -20.46 -8.06
N ILE A 810 36.35 -21.50 -8.27
CA ILE A 810 36.77 -22.92 -8.15
C ILE A 810 36.76 -23.52 -9.54
N THR A 811 37.93 -23.94 -10.03
CA THR A 811 38.05 -24.51 -11.34
C THR A 811 37.99 -26.05 -11.29
N TYR A 812 37.77 -26.66 -12.44
CA TYR A 812 37.87 -28.12 -12.58
C TYR A 812 39.26 -28.63 -12.18
N ALA A 813 40.32 -27.88 -12.52
CA ALA A 813 41.68 -28.19 -12.12
C ALA A 813 41.86 -28.20 -10.60
N ASP A 814 41.28 -27.24 -9.87
CA ASP A 814 41.28 -27.18 -8.39
C ASP A 814 40.55 -28.37 -7.80
N VAL A 815 39.38 -28.72 -8.35
CA VAL A 815 38.61 -29.88 -7.87
C VAL A 815 39.39 -31.18 -8.11
N CYS A 816 40.05 -31.36 -9.26
CA CYS A 816 40.92 -32.50 -9.50
C CYS A 816 42.06 -32.54 -8.50
N SER A 817 42.72 -31.42 -8.23
CA SER A 817 43.79 -31.34 -7.22
C SER A 817 43.30 -31.71 -5.82
N GLN A 818 42.13 -31.23 -5.42
CA GLN A 818 41.52 -31.58 -4.13
C GLN A 818 41.15 -33.06 -4.03
N ILE A 819 40.68 -33.65 -5.16
CA ILE A 819 40.43 -35.11 -5.19
C ILE A 819 41.74 -35.87 -5.01
N ASP A 820 42.79 -35.49 -5.76
CA ASP A 820 44.09 -36.15 -5.67
C ASP A 820 44.69 -36.02 -4.25
N GLU A 821 44.53 -34.86 -3.57
CA GLU A 821 44.95 -34.66 -2.20
C GLU A 821 44.15 -35.53 -1.23
N ALA A 822 42.82 -35.53 -1.36
CA ALA A 822 41.96 -36.36 -0.51
C ALA A 822 42.22 -37.86 -0.70
N GLU A 823 42.49 -38.32 -1.94
CA GLU A 823 42.85 -39.69 -2.22
C GLU A 823 44.20 -40.06 -1.57
N LYS A 824 45.19 -39.16 -1.63
CA LYS A 824 46.49 -39.35 -0.94
C LYS A 824 46.37 -39.40 0.57
N GLU A 825 45.53 -38.48 1.13
CA GLU A 825 45.29 -38.46 2.57
C GLU A 825 44.60 -39.74 3.04
N LEU A 826 43.56 -40.19 2.29
CA LEU A 826 42.87 -41.44 2.55
C LEU A 826 43.81 -42.64 2.44
N ALA A 827 44.67 -42.71 1.40
CA ALA A 827 45.67 -43.73 1.23
C ALA A 827 46.66 -43.74 2.41
N GLY A 828 47.04 -42.56 2.94
CA GLY A 828 47.83 -42.43 4.15
C GLY A 828 47.13 -43.02 5.37
N MET A 829 45.86 -42.64 5.60
CA MET A 829 45.07 -43.18 6.71
C MET A 829 44.88 -44.69 6.66
N LEU A 830 44.70 -45.24 5.46
CA LEU A 830 44.63 -46.69 5.23
C LEU A 830 45.94 -47.43 5.60
N GLY A 831 47.06 -46.72 5.46
CA GLY A 831 48.38 -47.25 5.84
C GLY A 831 48.58 -47.42 7.37
N ASP A 832 47.83 -46.65 8.16
CA ASP A 832 47.90 -46.71 9.63
C ASP A 832 46.95 -47.76 10.22
N LEU A 833 46.17 -48.44 9.43
CA LEU A 833 45.24 -49.47 9.87
C LEU A 833 46.01 -50.80 10.09
N THR A 834 45.67 -51.45 11.19
CA THR A 834 46.22 -52.77 11.53
C THR A 834 45.18 -53.86 11.35
N GLY A 835 45.58 -55.02 10.81
CA GLY A 835 44.68 -56.12 10.56
C GLY A 835 45.40 -57.46 10.36
N ASN A 836 44.67 -58.51 10.06
CA ASN A 836 45.27 -59.80 9.69
C ASN A 836 45.85 -59.71 8.25
N ALA A 837 46.61 -60.74 7.83
CA ALA A 837 47.30 -60.74 6.52
C ALA A 837 46.41 -60.61 5.30
N ARG A 838 45.14 -61.02 5.37
CA ARG A 838 44.15 -60.84 4.30
C ARG A 838 43.57 -59.41 4.31
N ASP A 839 43.30 -58.84 5.45
CA ASP A 839 42.87 -57.49 5.59
C ASP A 839 43.94 -56.50 5.07
N LEU A 840 45.17 -56.71 5.43
CA LEU A 840 46.30 -55.89 4.99
C LEU A 840 46.51 -56.00 3.47
N ALA A 841 46.38 -57.20 2.87
CA ALA A 841 46.43 -57.34 1.42
C ALA A 841 45.27 -56.57 0.70
N GLY A 842 44.08 -56.62 1.26
CA GLY A 842 42.95 -55.87 0.76
C GLY A 842 43.09 -54.33 0.88
N LEU A 843 43.69 -53.87 2.03
CA LEU A 843 44.02 -52.48 2.25
C LEU A 843 45.10 -51.95 1.27
N GLU A 844 46.12 -52.78 0.99
CA GLU A 844 47.15 -52.46 -0.03
C GLU A 844 46.53 -52.32 -1.44
N GLU A 845 45.62 -53.24 -1.80
CA GLU A 845 44.94 -53.19 -3.09
C GLU A 845 44.03 -51.95 -3.17
N LEU A 846 43.27 -51.61 -2.11
CA LEU A 846 42.47 -50.41 -2.03
C LEU A 846 43.34 -49.13 -2.11
N LYS A 847 44.51 -49.15 -1.48
CA LYS A 847 45.46 -48.06 -1.52
C LYS A 847 46.05 -47.83 -2.90
N ALA A 848 46.36 -48.96 -3.64
CA ALA A 848 46.77 -48.86 -5.01
C ALA A 848 45.68 -48.29 -5.93
N LEU A 849 44.42 -48.58 -5.69
CA LEU A 849 43.29 -48.00 -6.43
C LEU A 849 43.10 -46.51 -6.16
N LEU A 850 43.37 -46.01 -4.96
CA LEU A 850 43.33 -44.59 -4.59
C LEU A 850 44.56 -43.82 -5.08
N GLY A 851 45.68 -44.49 -5.26
CA GLY A 851 46.94 -43.88 -5.69
C GLY A 851 47.12 -43.68 -7.18
N GLY A 852 46.19 -44.08 -8.05
CA GLY A 852 46.13 -43.71 -9.43
C GLY A 852 47.28 -44.16 -10.30
N GLU A 853 47.79 -45.45 -10.22
CA GLU A 853 48.54 -46.11 -11.29
C GLU A 853 47.77 -47.29 -11.84
#